data_0bd82ed47399065a06b083ea60082f2c
#
_entry.id   0bd82ed47399065a06b083ea60082f2c
#
_cell.length_a   1.000
_cell.length_b   1.000
_cell.length_c   1.000
_cell.angle_alpha   90.00
_cell.angle_beta   90.00
_cell.angle_gamma   90.00
#
_symmetry.space_group_name_H-M   'P 1'
#
loop_
_entity.id
_entity.type
_entity.pdbx_description
1 polymer ?
#
loop_
_entity_poly.entity_id
_entity_poly.type
_entity_poly.pdbx_seq_one_letter_code
_entity_poly.pdbx_strand_id
1 'polypeptide(L)'
;MGQYRKKQAEQKASRLQESASEESSTKFRHEGSSASRETPKAEKSHQTGHFYQKQRNKKYASEAVKEGQDAAEHAVETASAITQRVSAAVKHFVQSNKRSLYALAAALLALFMLLSMLHSCSTLAGGTFSTVTVSSWPADDTEITAADLYYTRLEAELQQKINNIESTYPGYDEYNYNVGEIGHDPVVLISYLCAKYGSFQAVDMEGELDALFALQYQFKVETKTEQRTVTKTVRAGESLGTVVTSGYCNCSICCGQWAGGPTASGIYPTANHTIAVDASNPVVPMGTEIIMNGTLYKVEDTGAFARYGVDFDVYYGSHAEASAHGHQTWEAYYAGGNGTEIQVTTTENVRICNVTLTSQSLQNLIGSRMDSEQQELYSVYLSTRGNRQFLGSPFNANWYGNVSSYYGYRIHPISGNLQIHRGLDIAAPQGTEILAVHDGTVTTAAFDSSYGNYIVLENDDAYKTKYAHCSSLKVSQGQEVKQGDVIALVGSTGNSTGPHLHIEFLYQDEYLNPYFYLGVGSGSLYGNGFGYTGDVDALDDARYAALIQEAEKYLGMPYVWGGSSPSTGFDCSGFVSYVFTHSGVYNMGRLTAQGIYDISSPVSPSDAKPGDIIFFKGTYDTLDVSHVGIYVGNGQMIHAGDPIQYTSINTAY
;
A
#
# COMPACT_ATOMS: atom_id res chain seq x y z
N MET A 1 48.32 -7.86 -33.55
CA MET A 1 47.23 -7.24 -32.76
C MET A 1 47.04 -7.82 -31.35
N GLY A 2 47.35 -9.10 -31.10
CA GLY A 2 47.17 -9.72 -29.77
C GLY A 2 48.07 -9.16 -28.65
N GLN A 3 49.31 -8.82 -28.93
CA GLN A 3 50.25 -8.30 -27.94
C GLN A 3 49.94 -6.86 -27.48
N TYR A 4 49.29 -6.06 -28.32
CA TYR A 4 48.93 -4.66 -27.98
C TYR A 4 47.74 -4.62 -27.04
N ARG A 5 46.75 -5.51 -27.19
CA ARG A 5 45.58 -5.62 -26.29
C ARG A 5 45.96 -6.16 -24.90
N LYS A 6 46.93 -7.06 -24.83
CA LYS A 6 47.44 -7.61 -23.57
C LYS A 6 48.13 -6.53 -22.73
N LYS A 7 48.95 -5.66 -23.35
CA LYS A 7 49.61 -4.53 -22.68
C LYS A 7 48.62 -3.46 -22.17
N GLN A 8 47.53 -3.23 -22.91
CA GLN A 8 46.51 -2.28 -22.44
C GLN A 8 45.69 -2.84 -21.26
N ALA A 9 45.42 -4.15 -21.23
CA ALA A 9 44.74 -4.80 -20.11
C ALA A 9 45.61 -4.82 -18.85
N GLU A 10 46.91 -5.07 -18.98
CA GLU A 10 47.85 -5.03 -17.86
C GLU A 10 48.07 -3.61 -17.31
N GLN A 11 48.06 -2.57 -18.16
CA GLN A 11 48.12 -1.18 -17.74
C GLN A 11 46.84 -0.70 -17.07
N LYS A 12 45.67 -1.22 -17.44
CA LYS A 12 44.39 -0.90 -16.81
C LYS A 12 44.27 -1.58 -15.44
N ALA A 13 44.79 -2.79 -15.30
CA ALA A 13 44.80 -3.51 -14.03
C ALA A 13 45.74 -2.86 -13.00
N SER A 14 46.91 -2.36 -13.42
CA SER A 14 47.84 -1.68 -12.53
C SER A 14 47.30 -0.30 -12.05
N ARG A 15 46.57 0.42 -12.91
CA ARG A 15 45.92 1.71 -12.51
C ARG A 15 44.77 1.51 -11.52
N LEU A 16 44.04 0.40 -11.61
CA LEU A 16 42.99 0.04 -10.65
C LEU A 16 43.58 -0.41 -9.30
N GLN A 17 44.81 -0.94 -9.30
CA GLN A 17 45.50 -1.32 -8.07
C GLN A 17 46.16 -0.12 -7.36
N GLU A 18 46.60 0.90 -8.09
CA GLU A 18 47.12 2.17 -7.54
C GLU A 18 46.00 3.04 -6.94
N SER A 19 44.82 3.12 -7.56
CA SER A 19 43.67 3.87 -7.01
C SER A 19 43.14 3.28 -5.70
N ALA A 20 43.23 1.96 -5.52
CA ALA A 20 42.82 1.29 -4.28
C ALA A 20 43.84 1.46 -3.12
N SER A 21 45.08 1.86 -3.41
CA SER A 21 46.12 2.11 -2.40
C SER A 21 46.19 3.56 -1.93
N GLU A 22 45.67 4.52 -2.71
CA GLU A 22 45.65 5.94 -2.33
C GLU A 22 44.45 6.34 -1.44
N GLU A 23 43.32 5.62 -1.50
CA GLU A 23 42.18 5.87 -0.60
C GLU A 23 42.39 5.45 0.86
N SER A 24 43.44 4.67 1.16
CA SER A 24 43.70 4.20 2.52
C SER A 24 44.62 5.12 3.38
N SER A 25 45.12 6.25 2.84
CA SER A 25 46.13 7.06 3.54
C SER A 25 45.73 8.48 3.95
N THR A 26 44.49 8.91 3.78
CA THR A 26 44.05 10.25 4.16
C THR A 26 42.80 10.25 5.06
N LYS A 27 42.95 9.82 6.30
CA LYS A 27 42.08 10.24 7.41
C LYS A 27 42.77 10.08 8.76
N PHE A 28 43.54 11.05 9.14
CA PHE A 28 43.82 11.39 10.56
C PHE A 28 44.16 12.87 10.68
N ARG A 29 43.26 13.67 11.18
CA ARG A 29 43.37 14.80 12.13
C ARG A 29 42.15 15.72 12.02
N HIS A 30 41.32 15.76 13.02
CA HIS A 30 41.25 16.84 14.00
C HIS A 30 40.26 16.54 15.13
N GLU A 31 40.71 16.93 16.31
CA GLU A 31 40.11 16.81 17.62
C GLU A 31 38.91 17.74 17.84
N GLY A 32 38.06 17.35 18.78
CA GLY A 32 37.41 18.36 19.61
C GLY A 32 36.01 18.02 20.14
N SER A 33 35.99 17.37 21.30
CA SER A 33 35.09 17.52 22.45
C SER A 33 33.58 17.34 22.34
N SER A 34 33.13 16.49 23.17
CA SER A 34 32.14 16.43 24.24
C SER A 34 30.99 15.46 24.03
N ALA A 35 31.10 14.40 24.81
CA ALA A 35 30.14 13.65 25.61
C ALA A 35 28.70 13.48 25.11
N SER A 36 28.37 12.24 24.76
CA SER A 36 27.42 11.42 25.57
C SER A 36 27.47 9.96 25.14
N ARG A 37 27.38 9.12 26.13
CA ARG A 37 27.42 7.65 26.00
C ARG A 37 26.23 7.16 25.19
N GLU A 38 26.48 6.37 24.14
CA GLU A 38 25.63 5.23 23.77
C GLU A 38 26.39 4.24 22.86
N THR A 39 26.49 3.09 23.34
CA THR A 39 26.65 1.71 22.86
C THR A 39 27.52 1.39 21.64
N PRO A 40 28.54 0.53 21.86
CA PRO A 40 29.44 0.01 20.81
C PRO A 40 28.88 -1.16 19.99
N LYS A 41 27.56 -1.45 20.01
CA LYS A 41 26.99 -2.63 19.31
C LYS A 41 26.70 -2.43 17.82
N ALA A 42 26.36 -1.22 17.38
CA ALA A 42 26.00 -0.96 15.99
C ALA A 42 27.20 -1.04 15.02
N GLU A 43 28.35 -0.56 15.46
CA GLU A 43 29.57 -0.54 14.61
C GLU A 43 30.15 -1.93 14.32
N LYS A 44 29.93 -2.91 15.21
CA LYS A 44 30.38 -4.30 14.98
C LYS A 44 29.48 -5.09 14.03
N SER A 45 28.18 -4.79 13.96
CA SER A 45 27.28 -5.48 13.04
C SER A 45 27.50 -5.07 11.58
N HIS A 46 27.72 -3.78 11.33
CA HIS A 46 28.02 -3.28 9.97
C HIS A 46 29.32 -3.84 9.38
N GLN A 47 30.38 -3.98 10.19
CA GLN A 47 31.65 -4.56 9.69
C GLN A 47 31.56 -6.07 9.43
N THR A 48 30.75 -6.79 10.21
CA THR A 48 30.58 -8.23 10.02
C THR A 48 29.70 -8.56 8.82
N GLY A 49 28.62 -7.86 8.58
CA GLY A 49 27.75 -8.08 7.40
C GLY A 49 28.50 -7.93 6.08
N HIS A 50 29.28 -6.86 5.96
CA HIS A 50 30.11 -6.59 4.78
C HIS A 50 31.22 -7.63 4.58
N PHE A 51 31.77 -8.18 5.68
CA PHE A 51 32.80 -9.21 5.62
C PHE A 51 32.24 -10.56 5.15
N TYR A 52 31.06 -10.96 5.61
CA TYR A 52 30.45 -12.25 5.23
C TYR A 52 29.87 -12.21 3.83
N GLN A 53 29.28 -11.11 3.39
CA GLN A 53 28.83 -10.97 2.02
C GLN A 53 30.01 -10.96 1.04
N LYS A 54 31.12 -10.31 1.41
CA LYS A 54 32.36 -10.34 0.64
C LYS A 54 33.00 -11.74 0.62
N GLN A 55 32.89 -12.51 1.71
CA GLN A 55 33.35 -13.90 1.74
C GLN A 55 32.42 -14.82 0.96
N ARG A 56 31.10 -14.67 1.07
CA ARG A 56 30.11 -15.45 0.31
C ARG A 56 30.27 -15.20 -1.20
N ASN A 57 30.31 -13.94 -1.61
CA ASN A 57 30.56 -13.59 -3.01
C ASN A 57 31.95 -14.05 -3.49
N LYS A 58 32.95 -14.03 -2.61
CA LYS A 58 34.27 -14.59 -2.91
C LYS A 58 34.27 -16.12 -3.03
N LYS A 59 33.46 -16.81 -2.19
CA LYS A 59 33.33 -18.28 -2.25
C LYS A 59 32.57 -18.69 -3.52
N TYR A 60 31.42 -18.08 -3.84
CA TYR A 60 30.71 -18.36 -5.09
C TYR A 60 31.51 -17.95 -6.33
N ALA A 61 32.22 -16.82 -6.30
CA ALA A 61 33.09 -16.42 -7.37
C ALA A 61 34.29 -17.37 -7.52
N SER A 62 34.86 -17.91 -6.43
CA SER A 62 35.97 -18.87 -6.48
C SER A 62 35.53 -20.27 -6.91
N GLU A 63 34.34 -20.71 -6.52
CA GLU A 63 33.76 -21.98 -6.98
C GLU A 63 33.37 -21.92 -8.45
N ALA A 64 32.73 -20.83 -8.90
CA ALA A 64 32.41 -20.66 -10.32
C ALA A 64 33.66 -20.46 -11.20
N VAL A 65 34.69 -19.77 -10.68
CA VAL A 65 35.98 -19.68 -11.39
C VAL A 65 36.68 -21.05 -11.46
N LYS A 66 36.57 -21.87 -10.40
CA LYS A 66 37.14 -23.20 -10.36
C LYS A 66 36.42 -24.17 -11.30
N GLU A 67 35.07 -24.17 -11.29
CA GLU A 67 34.26 -24.93 -12.25
C GLU A 67 34.51 -24.47 -13.70
N GLY A 68 34.64 -23.17 -13.93
CA GLY A 68 34.98 -22.60 -15.23
C GLY A 68 36.39 -22.94 -15.68
N GLN A 69 37.37 -23.02 -14.77
CA GLN A 69 38.73 -23.45 -15.05
C GLN A 69 38.80 -24.97 -15.33
N ASP A 70 38.13 -25.78 -14.50
CA ASP A 70 38.08 -27.25 -14.70
C ASP A 70 37.35 -27.60 -16.01
N ALA A 71 36.29 -26.88 -16.38
CA ALA A 71 35.61 -27.01 -17.66
C ALA A 71 36.49 -26.55 -18.85
N ALA A 72 37.28 -25.49 -18.68
CA ALA A 72 38.22 -25.01 -19.70
C ALA A 72 39.41 -25.93 -19.86
N GLU A 73 39.98 -26.48 -18.77
CA GLU A 73 41.05 -27.48 -18.84
C GLU A 73 40.57 -28.78 -19.52
N HIS A 74 39.36 -29.26 -19.16
CA HIS A 74 38.77 -30.43 -19.81
C HIS A 74 38.50 -30.21 -21.30
N ALA A 75 38.08 -29.01 -21.69
CA ALA A 75 37.88 -28.63 -23.09
C ALA A 75 39.21 -28.55 -23.86
N VAL A 76 40.26 -28.02 -23.20
CA VAL A 76 41.61 -27.95 -23.78
C VAL A 76 42.25 -29.34 -23.92
N GLU A 77 42.10 -30.22 -22.91
CA GLU A 77 42.55 -31.60 -22.99
C GLU A 77 41.82 -32.39 -24.07
N THR A 78 40.51 -32.24 -24.17
CA THR A 78 39.67 -32.88 -25.19
C THR A 78 40.04 -32.38 -26.59
N ALA A 79 40.24 -31.09 -26.76
CA ALA A 79 40.68 -30.48 -28.01
C ALA A 79 42.11 -30.92 -28.40
N SER A 80 43.02 -31.04 -27.42
CA SER A 80 44.37 -31.55 -27.62
C SER A 80 44.37 -33.02 -28.06
N ALA A 81 43.55 -33.87 -27.39
CA ALA A 81 43.42 -35.30 -27.75
C ALA A 81 42.80 -35.48 -29.15
N ILE A 82 41.80 -34.65 -29.50
CA ILE A 82 41.22 -34.66 -30.85
C ILE A 82 42.22 -34.17 -31.89
N THR A 83 42.98 -33.11 -31.59
CA THR A 83 44.02 -32.58 -32.49
C THR A 83 45.14 -33.59 -32.75
N GLN A 84 45.55 -34.33 -31.71
CA GLN A 84 46.56 -35.43 -31.89
C GLN A 84 46.01 -36.59 -32.70
N ARG A 85 44.75 -37.01 -32.49
CA ARG A 85 44.10 -38.07 -33.28
C ARG A 85 43.87 -37.64 -34.72
N VAL A 86 43.48 -36.42 -34.97
CA VAL A 86 43.32 -35.87 -36.33
C VAL A 86 44.67 -35.71 -37.01
N SER A 87 45.70 -35.24 -36.32
CA SER A 87 47.05 -35.14 -36.83
C SER A 87 47.61 -36.50 -37.22
N ALA A 88 47.39 -37.53 -36.40
CA ALA A 88 47.81 -38.92 -36.72
C ALA A 88 47.01 -39.48 -37.89
N ALA A 89 45.70 -39.26 -37.95
CA ALA A 89 44.87 -39.68 -39.08
C ALA A 89 45.23 -38.96 -40.38
N VAL A 90 45.54 -37.67 -40.33
CA VAL A 90 45.98 -36.88 -41.49
C VAL A 90 47.34 -37.34 -42.00
N LYS A 91 48.33 -37.65 -41.14
CA LYS A 91 49.60 -38.22 -41.53
C LYS A 91 49.43 -39.56 -42.23
N HIS A 92 48.62 -40.46 -41.75
CA HIS A 92 48.35 -41.77 -42.37
C HIS A 92 47.56 -41.62 -43.67
N PHE A 93 46.70 -40.64 -43.79
CA PHE A 93 45.82 -40.42 -44.93
C PHE A 93 46.52 -39.71 -46.12
N VAL A 94 47.44 -38.79 -45.82
CA VAL A 94 48.25 -38.10 -46.85
C VAL A 94 49.22 -39.07 -47.61
N GLN A 95 49.54 -40.16 -46.97
CA GLN A 95 50.45 -41.19 -47.63
C GLN A 95 49.71 -42.13 -48.56
N SER A 96 48.42 -42.24 -48.62
CA SER A 96 47.74 -43.33 -49.31
C SER A 96 46.74 -43.00 -50.44
N ASN A 97 46.29 -41.72 -50.71
CA ASN A 97 45.31 -41.53 -51.81
C ASN A 97 45.02 -40.09 -52.25
N LYS A 98 45.16 -39.79 -53.55
CA LYS A 98 44.88 -38.52 -54.20
C LYS A 98 43.36 -38.17 -54.31
N ARG A 99 42.46 -39.08 -53.96
CA ARG A 99 41.00 -38.82 -54.00
C ARG A 99 40.43 -38.16 -52.71
N SER A 100 41.29 -37.88 -51.78
CA SER A 100 40.89 -37.51 -50.42
C SER A 100 40.92 -36.01 -50.10
N LEU A 101 41.19 -35.13 -51.08
CA LEU A 101 41.22 -33.68 -50.83
C LEU A 101 39.86 -33.14 -50.41
N TYR A 102 38.78 -33.72 -50.93
CA TYR A 102 37.38 -33.33 -50.53
C TYR A 102 36.98 -33.82 -49.13
N ALA A 103 37.47 -34.98 -48.70
CA ALA A 103 37.21 -35.49 -47.35
C ALA A 103 37.99 -34.72 -46.29
N LEU A 104 39.20 -34.24 -46.63
CA LEU A 104 39.98 -33.36 -45.73
C LEU A 104 39.34 -32.00 -45.57
N ALA A 105 38.82 -31.44 -46.66
CA ALA A 105 38.05 -30.17 -46.58
C ALA A 105 36.78 -30.29 -45.75
N ALA A 106 36.04 -31.43 -45.88
CA ALA A 106 34.87 -31.71 -45.05
C ALA A 106 35.20 -31.91 -43.57
N ALA A 107 36.33 -32.59 -43.27
CA ALA A 107 36.80 -32.77 -41.87
C ALA A 107 37.27 -31.45 -41.24
N LEU A 108 37.92 -30.57 -42.00
CA LEU A 108 38.31 -29.23 -41.54
C LEU A 108 37.08 -28.32 -41.34
N LEU A 109 36.06 -28.44 -42.18
CA LEU A 109 34.79 -27.72 -42.01
C LEU A 109 34.02 -28.21 -40.77
N ALA A 110 34.00 -29.54 -40.54
CA ALA A 110 33.38 -30.10 -39.32
C ALA A 110 34.17 -29.70 -38.06
N LEU A 111 35.49 -29.64 -38.10
CA LEU A 111 36.31 -29.16 -37.00
C LEU A 111 36.11 -27.67 -36.75
N PHE A 112 35.95 -26.86 -37.79
CA PHE A 112 35.63 -25.45 -37.68
C PHE A 112 34.25 -25.21 -37.09
N MET A 113 33.24 -26.04 -37.50
CA MET A 113 31.90 -25.98 -36.88
C MET A 113 31.95 -26.44 -35.41
N LEU A 114 32.72 -27.44 -35.06
CA LEU A 114 32.88 -27.90 -33.67
C LEU A 114 33.58 -26.84 -32.80
N LEU A 115 34.60 -26.16 -33.33
CA LEU A 115 35.28 -25.06 -32.66
C LEU A 115 34.39 -23.82 -32.53
N SER A 116 33.51 -23.55 -33.51
CA SER A 116 32.52 -22.47 -33.42
C SER A 116 31.41 -22.79 -32.40
N MET A 117 31.00 -24.07 -32.27
CA MET A 117 30.06 -24.49 -31.20
C MET A 117 30.70 -24.40 -29.81
N LEU A 118 31.98 -24.74 -29.66
CA LEU A 118 32.71 -24.58 -28.39
C LEU A 118 32.91 -23.09 -28.02
N HIS A 119 33.11 -22.22 -29.02
CA HIS A 119 33.15 -20.77 -28.81
C HIS A 119 31.77 -20.23 -28.43
N SER A 120 30.69 -20.76 -29.00
CA SER A 120 29.32 -20.41 -28.64
C SER A 120 28.98 -20.87 -27.20
N CYS A 121 29.45 -22.05 -26.77
CA CYS A 121 29.26 -22.50 -25.38
C CYS A 121 30.01 -21.64 -24.36
N SER A 122 31.20 -21.15 -24.67
CA SER A 122 31.96 -20.28 -23.75
C SER A 122 31.36 -18.87 -23.66
N THR A 123 30.77 -18.37 -24.74
CA THR A 123 30.01 -17.10 -24.72
C THR A 123 28.64 -17.25 -24.05
N LEU A 124 27.98 -18.42 -24.16
CA LEU A 124 26.73 -18.66 -23.41
C LEU A 124 26.99 -18.76 -21.89
N ALA A 125 28.05 -19.48 -21.46
CA ALA A 125 28.37 -19.58 -20.03
C ALA A 125 28.83 -18.24 -19.45
N GLY A 126 29.61 -17.44 -20.18
CA GLY A 126 29.99 -16.09 -19.78
C GLY A 126 28.80 -15.10 -19.80
N GLY A 127 27.88 -15.24 -20.77
CA GLY A 127 26.69 -14.42 -20.91
C GLY A 127 25.67 -14.66 -19.80
N THR A 128 25.40 -15.90 -19.44
CA THR A 128 24.46 -16.24 -18.36
C THR A 128 24.96 -15.76 -17.00
N PHE A 129 26.25 -15.86 -16.71
CA PHE A 129 26.81 -15.40 -15.45
C PHE A 129 26.81 -13.87 -15.33
N SER A 130 27.12 -13.14 -16.40
CA SER A 130 27.03 -11.68 -16.42
C SER A 130 25.58 -11.21 -16.33
N THR A 131 24.63 -11.93 -16.94
CA THR A 131 23.22 -11.61 -16.90
C THR A 131 22.63 -11.78 -15.49
N VAL A 132 22.97 -12.84 -14.77
CA VAL A 132 22.53 -13.05 -13.38
C VAL A 132 23.12 -11.98 -12.44
N THR A 133 24.39 -11.60 -12.64
CA THR A 133 25.04 -10.58 -11.80
C THR A 133 24.46 -9.18 -12.03
N VAL A 134 24.06 -8.88 -13.26
CA VAL A 134 23.44 -7.59 -13.61
C VAL A 134 21.97 -7.53 -13.20
N SER A 135 21.28 -8.67 -13.09
CA SER A 135 19.85 -8.72 -12.75
C SER A 135 19.56 -8.76 -11.24
N SER A 136 20.59 -8.80 -10.40
CA SER A 136 20.42 -8.80 -8.92
C SER A 136 20.61 -7.40 -8.35
N TRP A 137 19.78 -7.03 -7.38
CA TRP A 137 19.95 -5.77 -6.65
C TRP A 137 21.34 -5.69 -6.03
N PRO A 138 22.10 -4.61 -6.25
CA PRO A 138 23.48 -4.48 -5.76
C PRO A 138 23.57 -4.04 -4.29
N ALA A 139 22.48 -3.50 -3.71
CA ALA A 139 22.45 -3.03 -2.32
C ALA A 139 22.40 -4.20 -1.33
N ASP A 140 22.88 -3.98 -0.12
CA ASP A 140 22.89 -4.97 0.95
C ASP A 140 21.45 -5.24 1.46
N ASP A 141 21.18 -6.46 1.91
CA ASP A 141 19.85 -6.92 2.33
C ASP A 141 19.27 -6.08 3.50
N THR A 142 20.13 -5.66 4.42
CA THR A 142 19.75 -4.76 5.53
C THR A 142 19.41 -3.36 5.06
N GLU A 143 20.13 -2.85 4.06
CA GLU A 143 19.91 -1.51 3.50
C GLU A 143 18.63 -1.46 2.66
N ILE A 144 18.37 -2.51 1.88
CA ILE A 144 17.10 -2.68 1.15
C ILE A 144 15.93 -2.67 2.11
N THR A 145 16.00 -3.48 3.18
CA THR A 145 14.95 -3.57 4.20
C THR A 145 14.80 -2.26 4.96
N ALA A 146 15.89 -1.57 5.27
CA ALA A 146 15.84 -0.29 5.98
C ALA A 146 15.23 0.84 5.14
N ALA A 147 15.51 0.89 3.83
CA ALA A 147 14.91 1.86 2.92
C ALA A 147 13.38 1.65 2.78
N ASP A 148 12.93 0.41 2.62
CA ASP A 148 11.52 0.04 2.59
C ASP A 148 10.83 0.39 3.93
N LEU A 149 11.48 0.05 5.06
CA LEU A 149 10.98 0.36 6.40
C LEU A 149 10.85 1.87 6.64
N TYR A 150 11.76 2.67 6.11
CA TYR A 150 11.65 4.13 6.18
C TYR A 150 10.41 4.63 5.44
N TYR A 151 10.16 4.11 4.24
CA TYR A 151 9.02 4.53 3.42
C TYR A 151 7.68 4.13 4.05
N THR A 152 7.57 2.88 4.54
CA THR A 152 6.37 2.44 5.27
C THR A 152 6.10 3.27 6.53
N ARG A 153 7.15 3.81 7.18
CA ARG A 153 6.98 4.74 8.31
C ARG A 153 6.31 6.03 7.88
N LEU A 154 6.75 6.65 6.78
CA LEU A 154 6.13 7.87 6.25
C LEU A 154 4.65 7.64 5.91
N GLU A 155 4.32 6.51 5.31
CA GLU A 155 2.95 6.12 4.97
C GLU A 155 2.09 5.92 6.21
N ALA A 156 2.60 5.20 7.20
CA ALA A 156 1.89 4.95 8.44
C ALA A 156 1.70 6.24 9.30
N GLU A 157 2.68 7.16 9.28
CA GLU A 157 2.55 8.49 9.90
C GLU A 157 1.50 9.35 9.19
N LEU A 158 1.40 9.28 7.86
CA LEU A 158 0.35 9.95 7.10
C LEU A 158 -1.03 9.38 7.44
N GLN A 159 -1.15 8.06 7.47
CA GLN A 159 -2.39 7.40 7.89
C GLN A 159 -2.80 7.81 9.32
N GLN A 160 -1.83 7.89 10.24
CA GLN A 160 -2.10 8.35 11.61
C GLN A 160 -2.56 9.80 11.66
N LYS A 161 -2.00 10.69 10.82
CA LYS A 161 -2.46 12.08 10.71
C LYS A 161 -3.92 12.14 10.26
N ILE A 162 -4.30 11.32 9.27
CA ILE A 162 -5.67 11.25 8.77
C ILE A 162 -6.62 10.72 9.86
N ASN A 163 -6.25 9.65 10.55
CA ASN A 163 -7.05 9.07 11.62
C ASN A 163 -7.26 10.04 12.81
N ASN A 164 -6.35 10.99 13.00
CA ASN A 164 -6.39 11.97 14.09
C ASN A 164 -7.02 13.33 13.70
N ILE A 165 -7.62 13.43 12.51
CA ILE A 165 -8.17 14.71 12.02
C ILE A 165 -9.19 15.31 12.98
N GLU A 166 -10.17 14.54 13.45
CA GLU A 166 -11.22 15.04 14.34
C GLU A 166 -10.67 15.52 15.68
N SER A 167 -9.59 14.93 16.17
CA SER A 167 -8.89 15.39 17.37
C SER A 167 -8.00 16.61 17.12
N THR A 168 -7.42 16.73 15.91
CA THR A 168 -6.55 17.84 15.52
C THR A 168 -7.35 19.09 15.14
N TYR A 169 -8.51 18.90 14.54
CA TYR A 169 -9.45 19.94 14.12
C TYR A 169 -10.82 19.72 14.80
N PRO A 170 -10.92 19.92 16.12
CA PRO A 170 -12.14 19.60 16.84
C PRO A 170 -13.26 20.62 16.58
N GLY A 171 -14.50 20.16 16.73
CA GLY A 171 -15.68 21.02 16.78
C GLY A 171 -16.22 21.43 15.41
N TYR A 172 -15.91 20.71 14.35
CA TYR A 172 -16.65 20.81 13.09
C TYR A 172 -17.91 19.96 13.15
N ASP A 173 -18.92 20.38 12.40
CA ASP A 173 -20.21 19.72 12.36
C ASP A 173 -20.19 18.56 11.36
N GLU A 174 -19.35 18.66 10.33
CA GLU A 174 -19.13 17.65 9.29
C GLU A 174 -17.64 17.48 9.00
N TYR A 175 -17.20 16.21 8.86
CA TYR A 175 -15.88 15.83 8.39
C TYR A 175 -16.04 15.02 7.09
N ASN A 176 -15.57 15.57 6.00
CA ASN A 176 -15.65 14.93 4.68
C ASN A 176 -14.27 14.43 4.29
N TYR A 177 -14.14 13.12 4.14
CA TYR A 177 -12.90 12.46 3.75
C TYR A 177 -12.95 12.07 2.27
N ASN A 178 -12.02 12.58 1.49
CA ASN A 178 -11.72 12.13 0.14
C ASN A 178 -10.25 11.69 0.13
N VAL A 179 -10.01 10.46 0.59
CA VAL A 179 -8.68 9.92 0.87
C VAL A 179 -8.46 8.70 0.02
N GLY A 180 -7.47 8.77 -0.87
CA GLY A 180 -6.99 7.62 -1.64
C GLY A 180 -6.25 6.62 -0.77
N GLU A 181 -5.92 5.48 -1.36
CA GLU A 181 -5.15 4.43 -0.68
C GLU A 181 -3.71 4.90 -0.40
N ILE A 182 -3.17 4.46 0.74
CA ILE A 182 -1.79 4.70 1.15
C ILE A 182 -1.06 3.37 1.13
N GLY A 183 -0.05 3.26 0.31
CA GLY A 183 0.78 2.07 0.16
C GLY A 183 1.64 2.15 -1.09
N HIS A 184 2.68 1.34 -1.13
CA HIS A 184 3.57 1.21 -2.28
C HIS A 184 3.95 -0.24 -2.52
N ASP A 185 4.44 -0.55 -3.72
CA ASP A 185 5.08 -1.84 -4.00
C ASP A 185 6.56 -1.76 -3.60
N PRO A 186 7.01 -2.54 -2.61
CA PRO A 186 8.39 -2.50 -2.15
C PRO A 186 9.39 -2.93 -3.24
N VAL A 187 9.00 -3.78 -4.19
CA VAL A 187 9.87 -4.19 -5.31
C VAL A 187 10.08 -3.03 -6.28
N VAL A 188 9.04 -2.22 -6.54
CA VAL A 188 9.14 -1.00 -7.36
C VAL A 188 10.11 -0.01 -6.73
N LEU A 189 9.96 0.26 -5.43
CA LEU A 189 10.79 1.20 -4.69
C LEU A 189 12.27 0.78 -4.71
N ILE A 190 12.55 -0.46 -4.33
CA ILE A 190 13.94 -0.95 -4.25
C ILE A 190 14.58 -1.11 -5.64
N SER A 191 13.81 -1.55 -6.64
CA SER A 191 14.31 -1.60 -8.02
C SER A 191 14.72 -0.22 -8.54
N TYR A 192 13.94 0.81 -8.21
CA TYR A 192 14.27 2.20 -8.54
C TYR A 192 15.56 2.68 -7.84
N LEU A 193 15.66 2.50 -6.53
CA LEU A 193 16.85 2.92 -5.78
C LEU A 193 18.11 2.21 -6.30
N CYS A 194 18.04 0.90 -6.52
CA CYS A 194 19.14 0.12 -7.06
C CYS A 194 19.51 0.52 -8.49
N ALA A 195 18.54 0.80 -9.35
CA ALA A 195 18.81 1.21 -10.73
C ALA A 195 19.46 2.60 -10.79
N LYS A 196 19.05 3.51 -9.91
CA LYS A 196 19.52 4.88 -9.91
C LYS A 196 20.83 5.09 -9.15
N TYR A 197 20.99 4.42 -8.03
CA TYR A 197 22.10 4.65 -7.10
C TYR A 197 23.07 3.47 -6.99
N GLY A 198 22.73 2.32 -7.56
CA GLY A 198 23.52 1.09 -7.40
C GLY A 198 23.41 0.55 -5.98
N SER A 199 24.55 0.22 -5.36
CA SER A 199 24.61 -0.07 -3.93
C SER A 199 24.50 1.22 -3.14
N PHE A 200 23.63 1.24 -2.13
CA PHE A 200 23.35 2.41 -1.30
C PHE A 200 23.32 2.08 0.20
N GLN A 201 23.40 3.10 1.03
CA GLN A 201 23.05 3.06 2.44
C GLN A 201 21.66 3.70 2.60
N ALA A 202 20.75 3.10 3.35
CA ALA A 202 19.38 3.58 3.49
C ALA A 202 19.32 5.02 4.04
N VAL A 203 20.19 5.35 4.98
CA VAL A 203 20.30 6.69 5.57
C VAL A 203 20.63 7.78 4.53
N ASP A 204 21.39 7.44 3.49
CA ASP A 204 21.72 8.38 2.41
C ASP A 204 20.54 8.57 1.43
N MET A 205 19.55 7.66 1.46
CA MET A 205 18.38 7.70 0.61
C MET A 205 17.19 8.44 1.23
N GLU A 206 17.23 8.79 2.52
CA GLU A 206 16.10 9.44 3.21
C GLU A 206 15.58 10.68 2.47
N GLY A 207 16.48 11.54 1.98
CA GLY A 207 16.08 12.73 1.21
C GLY A 207 15.40 12.43 -0.12
N GLU A 208 15.77 11.34 -0.82
CA GLU A 208 15.10 10.88 -2.04
C GLU A 208 13.75 10.25 -1.71
N LEU A 209 13.68 9.46 -0.64
CA LEU A 209 12.45 8.83 -0.16
C LEU A 209 11.42 9.87 0.27
N ASP A 210 11.84 10.90 1.01
CA ASP A 210 10.99 12.05 1.38
C ASP A 210 10.47 12.79 0.14
N ALA A 211 11.34 13.01 -0.86
CA ALA A 211 10.95 13.68 -2.10
C ALA A 211 9.96 12.85 -2.93
N LEU A 212 10.15 11.53 -3.00
CA LEU A 212 9.20 10.61 -3.65
C LEU A 212 7.87 10.61 -2.91
N PHE A 213 7.89 10.49 -1.58
CA PHE A 213 6.70 10.50 -0.74
C PHE A 213 5.89 11.79 -0.91
N ALA A 214 6.55 12.94 -0.91
CA ALA A 214 5.90 14.23 -1.12
C ALA A 214 5.28 14.38 -2.52
N LEU A 215 5.81 13.68 -3.54
CA LEU A 215 5.22 13.63 -4.88
C LEU A 215 4.08 12.62 -4.96
N GLN A 216 4.23 11.47 -4.29
CA GLN A 216 3.23 10.41 -4.30
C GLN A 216 1.96 10.82 -3.57
N TYR A 217 2.08 11.53 -2.44
CA TYR A 217 0.96 11.86 -1.56
C TYR A 217 0.80 13.38 -1.39
N GLN A 218 -0.32 13.91 -1.85
CA GLN A 218 -0.71 15.30 -1.65
C GLN A 218 -1.84 15.39 -0.62
N PHE A 219 -1.48 15.65 0.63
CA PHE A 219 -2.42 15.74 1.75
C PHE A 219 -2.84 17.18 2.01
N LYS A 220 -4.16 17.43 2.10
CA LYS A 220 -4.74 18.75 2.30
C LYS A 220 -5.92 18.71 3.27
N VAL A 221 -5.97 19.65 4.19
CA VAL A 221 -7.12 19.88 5.04
C VAL A 221 -7.65 21.29 4.77
N GLU A 222 -8.91 21.40 4.41
CA GLU A 222 -9.59 22.67 4.16
C GLU A 222 -10.82 22.79 5.06
N THR A 223 -10.94 23.92 5.72
CA THR A 223 -12.08 24.20 6.60
C THR A 223 -12.92 25.33 6.02
N LYS A 224 -14.23 25.18 6.08
CA LYS A 224 -15.19 26.21 5.65
C LYS A 224 -16.40 26.22 6.55
N THR A 225 -17.14 27.33 6.50
CA THR A 225 -18.47 27.43 7.08
C THR A 225 -19.45 27.72 5.97
N GLU A 226 -20.50 26.94 5.88
CA GLU A 226 -21.60 27.13 4.93
C GLU A 226 -22.89 27.47 5.67
N GLN A 227 -23.66 28.38 5.12
CA GLN A 227 -25.01 28.61 5.57
C GLN A 227 -25.95 27.63 4.85
N ARG A 228 -26.64 26.80 5.62
CA ARG A 228 -27.62 25.84 5.08
C ARG A 228 -28.97 26.07 5.67
N THR A 229 -29.97 26.19 4.80
CA THR A 229 -31.37 26.18 5.21
C THR A 229 -31.77 24.72 5.46
N VAL A 230 -32.17 24.44 6.69
CA VAL A 230 -32.58 23.10 7.13
C VAL A 230 -34.02 23.13 7.61
N THR A 231 -34.77 22.05 7.36
CA THR A 231 -36.12 21.86 7.89
C THR A 231 -36.04 20.93 9.09
N LYS A 232 -36.52 21.40 10.23
CA LYS A 232 -36.57 20.66 11.49
C LYS A 232 -37.98 20.41 11.94
N THR A 233 -38.22 19.28 12.57
CA THR A 233 -39.45 19.04 13.35
C THR A 233 -39.21 19.54 14.76
N VAL A 234 -39.94 20.56 15.18
CA VAL A 234 -39.88 21.09 16.54
C VAL A 234 -41.28 21.06 17.16
N ARG A 235 -41.33 21.01 18.50
CA ARG A 235 -42.60 21.16 19.22
C ARG A 235 -42.87 22.63 19.49
N ALA A 236 -44.02 23.11 19.09
CA ALA A 236 -44.48 24.45 19.49
C ALA A 236 -44.73 24.46 21.01
N GLY A 237 -44.11 25.40 21.68
CA GLY A 237 -44.34 25.65 23.08
C GLY A 237 -45.54 26.56 23.33
N GLU A 238 -45.45 27.37 24.37
CA GLU A 238 -46.46 28.38 24.71
C GLU A 238 -46.54 29.41 23.58
N SER A 239 -47.78 29.82 23.24
CA SER A 239 -48.02 30.89 22.28
C SER A 239 -47.68 32.25 22.88
N LEU A 240 -46.94 33.04 22.15
CA LEU A 240 -46.73 34.48 22.44
C LEU A 240 -47.85 35.32 21.88
N GLY A 241 -48.81 34.70 21.18
CA GLY A 241 -49.85 35.39 20.43
C GLY A 241 -49.36 35.99 19.13
N THR A 242 -50.09 37.02 18.68
CA THR A 242 -49.75 37.73 17.46
C THR A 242 -48.70 38.80 17.73
N VAL A 243 -47.57 38.76 17.07
CA VAL A 243 -46.47 39.71 17.21
C VAL A 243 -46.30 40.54 15.96
N VAL A 244 -45.81 41.78 16.11
CA VAL A 244 -45.49 42.68 15.01
C VAL A 244 -43.98 42.56 14.71
N THR A 245 -43.64 42.30 13.48
CA THR A 245 -42.24 42.19 13.03
C THR A 245 -41.88 43.31 12.06
N SER A 246 -40.61 43.75 12.08
CA SER A 246 -39.97 44.57 11.07
C SER A 246 -38.75 43.85 10.50
N GLY A 247 -38.09 44.44 9.51
CA GLY A 247 -36.90 43.85 8.90
C GLY A 247 -35.68 44.76 9.01
N TYR A 248 -34.54 44.19 9.32
CA TYR A 248 -33.25 44.89 9.30
C TYR A 248 -32.17 44.11 8.55
N CYS A 249 -31.11 44.78 8.17
CA CYS A 249 -29.87 44.17 7.64
C CYS A 249 -28.67 44.85 8.28
N ASN A 250 -27.48 44.24 8.14
CA ASN A 250 -26.27 44.74 8.75
C ASN A 250 -25.60 45.87 7.93
N CYS A 251 -26.39 46.83 7.41
CA CYS A 251 -25.94 47.99 6.66
C CYS A 251 -26.03 49.30 7.49
N SER A 252 -25.35 50.36 7.02
CA SER A 252 -25.32 51.65 7.71
C SER A 252 -26.68 52.35 7.83
N ILE A 253 -27.67 52.01 6.98
CA ILE A 253 -29.03 52.56 7.07
C ILE A 253 -29.80 51.91 8.23
N CYS A 254 -29.69 50.58 8.39
CA CYS A 254 -30.38 49.86 9.48
C CYS A 254 -29.63 49.93 10.81
N CYS A 255 -28.31 49.77 10.82
CA CYS A 255 -27.49 49.61 12.02
C CYS A 255 -26.62 50.85 12.36
N GLY A 256 -26.62 51.89 11.53
CA GLY A 256 -25.84 53.09 11.78
C GLY A 256 -24.36 52.81 12.01
N GLN A 257 -23.84 53.20 13.17
CA GLN A 257 -22.42 53.00 13.55
C GLN A 257 -22.03 51.53 13.80
N TRP A 258 -23.01 50.65 13.97
CA TRP A 258 -22.80 49.22 14.22
C TRP A 258 -22.81 48.36 12.95
N ALA A 259 -22.98 49.03 11.78
CA ALA A 259 -23.04 48.36 10.49
C ALA A 259 -21.80 47.51 10.24
N GLY A 260 -22.00 46.29 9.75
CA GLY A 260 -20.93 45.31 9.45
C GLY A 260 -20.34 44.62 10.67
N GLY A 261 -20.84 44.97 11.91
CA GLY A 261 -20.40 44.36 13.15
C GLY A 261 -21.21 43.11 13.55
N PRO A 262 -20.81 42.47 14.66
CA PRO A 262 -21.55 41.37 15.24
C PRO A 262 -22.81 41.91 15.94
N THR A 263 -23.78 41.03 16.19
CA THR A 263 -24.99 41.25 16.98
C THR A 263 -24.66 41.51 18.46
N ALA A 264 -25.67 41.88 19.26
CA ALA A 264 -25.53 42.05 20.71
C ALA A 264 -25.08 40.78 21.45
N SER A 265 -25.31 39.60 20.88
CA SER A 265 -24.79 38.33 21.41
C SER A 265 -23.32 38.02 21.00
N GLY A 266 -22.71 38.88 20.17
CA GLY A 266 -21.32 38.74 19.73
C GLY A 266 -21.10 37.88 18.47
N ILE A 267 -22.18 37.39 17.86
CA ILE A 267 -22.11 36.61 16.60
C ILE A 267 -22.50 37.49 15.40
N TYR A 268 -22.14 37.08 14.18
CA TYR A 268 -22.64 37.74 12.97
C TYR A 268 -24.05 37.27 12.65
N PRO A 269 -25.00 38.20 12.33
CA PRO A 269 -26.39 37.83 12.08
C PRO A 269 -26.56 36.99 10.82
N THR A 270 -27.50 36.04 10.86
CA THR A 270 -27.82 35.12 9.79
C THR A 270 -29.31 35.25 9.41
N ALA A 271 -29.58 35.37 8.09
CA ALA A 271 -30.94 35.42 7.58
C ALA A 271 -31.69 34.11 7.83
N ASN A 272 -33.02 34.17 8.10
CA ASN A 272 -33.87 33.06 8.51
C ASN A 272 -33.40 32.36 9.83
N HIS A 273 -32.70 33.09 10.67
CA HIS A 273 -32.21 32.61 11.96
C HIS A 273 -32.21 33.72 13.00
N THR A 274 -31.54 34.83 12.73
CA THR A 274 -31.34 35.90 13.71
C THR A 274 -32.54 36.86 13.76
N ILE A 275 -33.02 37.16 14.96
CA ILE A 275 -33.96 38.24 15.25
C ILE A 275 -33.42 39.11 16.37
N ALA A 276 -33.80 40.38 16.35
CA ALA A 276 -33.58 41.33 17.43
C ALA A 276 -34.85 41.56 18.27
N VAL A 277 -34.64 41.84 19.56
CA VAL A 277 -35.66 42.36 20.48
C VAL A 277 -35.33 43.81 20.86
N ASP A 278 -36.30 44.56 21.33
CA ASP A 278 -36.01 45.91 21.82
C ASP A 278 -35.14 45.83 23.09
N ALA A 279 -34.05 46.58 23.12
CA ALA A 279 -33.09 46.55 24.21
C ALA A 279 -33.67 47.11 25.54
N SER A 280 -34.66 48.01 25.46
CA SER A 280 -35.27 48.63 26.61
C SER A 280 -36.46 47.86 27.17
N ASN A 281 -37.17 47.12 26.34
CA ASN A 281 -38.34 46.33 26.69
C ASN A 281 -38.43 45.05 25.84
N PRO A 282 -37.55 44.07 26.06
CA PRO A 282 -37.54 42.84 25.27
C PRO A 282 -38.77 41.99 25.56
N VAL A 283 -39.47 41.55 24.51
CA VAL A 283 -40.62 40.65 24.58
C VAL A 283 -40.22 39.28 25.17
N VAL A 284 -39.03 38.85 24.85
CA VAL A 284 -38.42 37.60 25.36
C VAL A 284 -36.93 37.83 25.63
N PRO A 285 -36.29 37.02 26.48
CA PRO A 285 -34.84 37.12 26.74
C PRO A 285 -33.96 36.81 25.51
N MET A 286 -32.74 37.35 25.51
CA MET A 286 -31.68 36.99 24.57
C MET A 286 -31.41 35.46 24.58
N GLY A 287 -31.22 34.88 23.43
CA GLY A 287 -30.97 33.43 23.25
C GLY A 287 -32.25 32.60 23.13
N THR A 288 -33.44 33.18 23.30
CA THR A 288 -34.72 32.47 23.14
C THR A 288 -34.94 32.08 21.70
N GLU A 289 -35.40 30.85 21.48
CA GLU A 289 -35.81 30.36 20.17
C GLU A 289 -37.30 30.53 19.96
N ILE A 290 -37.69 31.17 18.87
CA ILE A 290 -39.07 31.55 18.54
C ILE A 290 -39.43 31.02 17.15
N ILE A 291 -40.58 30.41 17.05
CA ILE A 291 -41.18 29.97 15.79
C ILE A 291 -42.15 31.03 15.30
N MET A 292 -41.88 31.60 14.14
CA MET A 292 -42.74 32.57 13.45
C MET A 292 -42.76 32.27 11.94
N ASN A 293 -43.93 32.35 11.33
CA ASN A 293 -44.10 32.16 9.87
C ASN A 293 -43.37 30.92 9.31
N GLY A 294 -43.46 29.79 10.03
CA GLY A 294 -42.82 28.54 9.63
C GLY A 294 -41.28 28.51 9.75
N THR A 295 -40.68 29.55 10.31
CA THR A 295 -39.23 29.67 10.50
C THR A 295 -38.88 29.65 11.99
N LEU A 296 -37.82 28.92 12.33
CA LEU A 296 -37.24 28.92 13.67
C LEU A 296 -36.17 30.02 13.74
N TYR A 297 -36.46 31.04 14.52
CA TYR A 297 -35.58 32.17 14.80
C TYR A 297 -34.95 32.05 16.17
N LYS A 298 -33.81 32.71 16.34
CA LYS A 298 -33.17 32.89 17.65
C LYS A 298 -32.92 34.36 17.93
N VAL A 299 -33.23 34.77 19.17
CA VAL A 299 -32.99 36.14 19.64
C VAL A 299 -31.49 36.31 19.90
N GLU A 300 -30.80 36.98 18.99
CA GLU A 300 -29.33 37.14 19.04
C GLU A 300 -28.92 38.62 18.97
N ASP A 301 -29.86 39.50 18.72
CA ASP A 301 -29.57 40.92 18.60
C ASP A 301 -30.54 41.80 19.40
N THR A 302 -30.19 43.07 19.53
CA THR A 302 -31.05 44.08 20.17
C THR A 302 -31.10 45.35 19.33
N GLY A 303 -32.27 46.00 19.32
CA GLY A 303 -32.49 47.26 18.66
C GLY A 303 -33.20 48.27 19.55
N ALA A 304 -33.61 49.41 18.99
CA ALA A 304 -34.38 50.47 19.70
C ALA A 304 -35.65 50.78 18.89
N PHE A 305 -36.57 49.84 18.86
CA PHE A 305 -37.75 49.88 17.97
C PHE A 305 -39.11 49.74 18.69
N ALA A 306 -39.15 49.54 20.02
CA ALA A 306 -40.41 49.45 20.78
C ALA A 306 -41.37 50.65 20.54
N ARG A 307 -40.79 51.83 20.30
CA ARG A 307 -41.59 53.05 20.00
C ARG A 307 -42.38 52.98 18.70
N TYR A 308 -42.08 52.02 17.85
CA TYR A 308 -42.73 51.77 16.55
C TYR A 308 -43.79 50.66 16.65
N GLY A 309 -44.01 50.10 17.84
CA GLY A 309 -44.93 48.97 18.04
C GLY A 309 -44.48 47.67 17.41
N VAL A 310 -43.17 47.48 17.31
CA VAL A 310 -42.53 46.26 16.78
C VAL A 310 -42.05 45.42 17.95
N ASP A 311 -42.35 44.12 17.91
CA ASP A 311 -41.96 43.14 18.93
C ASP A 311 -40.63 42.48 18.58
N PHE A 312 -40.43 42.14 17.30
CA PHE A 312 -39.19 41.54 16.78
C PHE A 312 -38.74 42.22 15.50
N ASP A 313 -37.42 42.40 15.33
CA ASP A 313 -36.81 42.85 14.08
C ASP A 313 -36.07 41.70 13.44
N VAL A 314 -36.49 41.31 12.23
CA VAL A 314 -36.02 40.10 11.54
C VAL A 314 -34.83 40.45 10.64
N TYR A 315 -33.72 39.70 10.80
CA TYR A 315 -32.53 39.94 10.00
C TYR A 315 -32.67 39.40 8.57
N TYR A 316 -32.26 40.22 7.60
CA TYR A 316 -32.18 39.92 6.17
C TYR A 316 -30.77 40.14 5.63
N GLY A 317 -30.36 39.36 4.62
CA GLY A 317 -29.05 39.47 4.00
C GLY A 317 -28.81 40.77 3.22
N SER A 318 -29.85 41.47 2.83
CA SER A 318 -29.76 42.73 2.09
C SER A 318 -30.76 43.79 2.58
N HIS A 319 -30.43 45.08 2.33
CA HIS A 319 -31.33 46.20 2.66
C HIS A 319 -32.65 46.15 1.86
N ALA A 320 -32.59 45.64 0.62
CA ALA A 320 -33.77 45.50 -0.22
C ALA A 320 -34.77 44.50 0.36
N GLU A 321 -34.31 43.36 0.85
CA GLU A 321 -35.14 42.34 1.52
C GLU A 321 -35.68 42.84 2.84
N ALA A 322 -34.86 43.46 3.67
CA ALA A 322 -35.27 44.05 4.93
C ALA A 322 -36.36 45.12 4.71
N SER A 323 -36.21 46.00 3.70
CA SER A 323 -37.20 47.02 3.34
C SER A 323 -38.47 46.42 2.75
N ALA A 324 -38.37 45.33 1.98
CA ALA A 324 -39.53 44.62 1.43
C ALA A 324 -40.36 43.91 2.51
N HIS A 325 -39.76 43.54 3.64
CA HIS A 325 -40.48 42.98 4.78
C HIS A 325 -41.50 43.97 5.32
N GLY A 326 -41.13 45.22 5.44
CA GLY A 326 -41.99 46.25 6.04
C GLY A 326 -42.39 45.90 7.48
N HIS A 327 -43.68 46.13 7.84
CA HIS A 327 -44.27 45.64 9.08
C HIS A 327 -45.19 44.46 8.74
N GLN A 328 -44.92 43.29 9.38
CA GLN A 328 -45.72 42.09 9.25
C GLN A 328 -46.31 41.72 10.62
N THR A 329 -47.39 40.96 10.60
CA THR A 329 -48.01 40.43 11.80
C THR A 329 -48.03 38.92 11.70
N TRP A 330 -47.34 38.25 12.64
CA TRP A 330 -47.17 36.79 12.63
C TRP A 330 -47.61 36.19 13.96
N GLU A 331 -48.14 34.95 13.93
CA GLU A 331 -48.30 34.13 15.12
C GLU A 331 -46.91 33.66 15.57
N ALA A 332 -46.60 33.77 16.86
CA ALA A 332 -45.31 33.40 17.45
C ALA A 332 -45.49 32.38 18.58
N TYR A 333 -44.56 31.45 18.63
CA TYR A 333 -44.51 30.39 19.65
C TYR A 333 -43.08 30.22 20.16
N TYR A 334 -42.92 29.91 21.44
CA TYR A 334 -41.63 29.41 21.92
C TYR A 334 -41.27 28.09 21.22
N ALA A 335 -40.02 27.88 20.87
CA ALA A 335 -39.56 26.59 20.43
C ALA A 335 -39.30 25.67 21.63
N GLY A 336 -39.77 24.44 21.54
CA GLY A 336 -39.69 23.46 22.62
C GLY A 336 -40.87 23.52 23.57
N GLY A 337 -41.34 22.40 24.06
CA GLY A 337 -42.50 22.25 24.94
C GLY A 337 -43.32 21.01 24.64
N ASN A 338 -44.56 20.96 25.11
CA ASN A 338 -45.46 19.81 24.98
C ASN A 338 -46.51 19.96 23.87
N GLY A 339 -46.38 20.97 23.01
CA GLY A 339 -47.32 21.25 21.93
C GLY A 339 -47.23 20.34 20.72
N THR A 340 -47.93 20.70 19.65
CA THR A 340 -47.94 19.96 18.37
C THR A 340 -46.59 20.05 17.70
N GLU A 341 -46.17 18.93 17.08
CA GLU A 341 -44.97 18.92 16.22
C GLU A 341 -45.28 19.68 14.93
N ILE A 342 -44.41 20.60 14.58
CA ILE A 342 -44.49 21.39 13.35
C ILE A 342 -43.14 21.34 12.61
N GLN A 343 -43.22 21.44 11.29
CA GLN A 343 -42.03 21.59 10.44
C GLN A 343 -41.68 23.09 10.39
N VAL A 344 -40.43 23.39 10.75
CA VAL A 344 -39.91 24.76 10.69
C VAL A 344 -38.65 24.80 9.87
N THR A 345 -38.44 25.92 9.20
CA THR A 345 -37.22 26.18 8.44
C THR A 345 -36.32 27.12 9.22
N THR A 346 -35.04 26.87 9.25
CA THR A 346 -34.05 27.78 9.83
C THR A 346 -32.76 27.72 9.01
N THR A 347 -31.93 28.74 9.13
CA THR A 347 -30.60 28.75 8.52
C THR A 347 -29.56 28.48 9.59
N GLU A 348 -28.74 27.47 9.37
CA GLU A 348 -27.68 27.09 10.28
C GLU A 348 -26.31 27.30 9.63
N ASN A 349 -25.32 27.67 10.43
CA ASN A 349 -23.93 27.73 10.04
C ASN A 349 -23.33 26.36 10.29
N VAL A 350 -23.09 25.58 9.21
CA VAL A 350 -22.46 24.27 9.26
C VAL A 350 -20.98 24.45 9.05
N ARG A 351 -20.17 24.06 10.01
CA ARG A 351 -18.70 24.08 9.92
C ARG A 351 -18.24 22.75 9.36
N ILE A 352 -17.51 22.79 8.28
CA ILE A 352 -17.09 21.62 7.50
C ILE A 352 -15.57 21.54 7.47
N CYS A 353 -15.04 20.38 7.78
CA CYS A 353 -13.65 20.04 7.61
C CYS A 353 -13.52 19.04 6.44
N ASN A 354 -12.92 19.46 5.34
CA ASN A 354 -12.66 18.59 4.18
C ASN A 354 -11.22 18.09 4.24
N VAL A 355 -11.07 16.79 4.20
CA VAL A 355 -9.78 16.08 4.21
C VAL A 355 -9.58 15.45 2.85
N THR A 356 -8.54 15.82 2.14
CA THR A 356 -8.24 15.29 0.81
C THR A 356 -6.85 14.71 0.79
N LEU A 357 -6.72 13.47 0.30
CA LEU A 357 -5.46 12.86 -0.06
C LEU A 357 -5.52 12.46 -1.52
N THR A 358 -4.69 13.09 -2.36
CA THR A 358 -4.46 12.67 -3.72
C THR A 358 -3.19 11.83 -3.76
N SER A 359 -3.26 10.61 -4.28
CA SER A 359 -2.11 9.72 -4.46
C SER A 359 -1.81 9.51 -5.94
N GLN A 360 -0.54 9.27 -6.24
CA GLN A 360 -0.06 8.88 -7.57
C GLN A 360 0.73 7.57 -7.44
N SER A 361 0.69 6.73 -8.50
CA SER A 361 1.50 5.53 -8.54
C SER A 361 3.00 5.89 -8.50
N LEU A 362 3.75 5.23 -7.63
CA LEU A 362 5.21 5.38 -7.54
C LEU A 362 5.86 5.05 -8.89
N GLN A 363 5.38 4.03 -9.58
CA GLN A 363 5.88 3.64 -10.91
C GLN A 363 5.75 4.76 -11.94
N ASN A 364 4.68 5.55 -11.90
CA ASN A 364 4.50 6.70 -12.79
C ASN A 364 5.46 7.85 -12.46
N LEU A 365 5.78 8.05 -11.20
CA LEU A 365 6.66 9.11 -10.73
C LEU A 365 8.13 8.86 -11.05
N ILE A 366 8.60 7.62 -10.86
CA ILE A 366 10.02 7.27 -10.98
C ILE A 366 10.52 7.27 -12.43
N GLY A 367 9.66 7.02 -13.43
CA GLY A 367 10.05 6.94 -14.82
C GLY A 367 10.77 8.19 -15.34
N SER A 368 10.32 9.38 -14.94
CA SER A 368 10.95 10.66 -15.32
C SER A 368 12.21 11.02 -14.51
N ARG A 369 12.54 10.24 -13.47
CA ARG A 369 13.66 10.48 -12.55
C ARG A 369 14.89 9.62 -12.86
N MET A 370 14.80 8.80 -13.90
CA MET A 370 15.85 7.91 -14.39
C MET A 370 16.23 8.26 -15.84
N ASP A 371 17.50 8.14 -16.19
CA ASP A 371 17.93 8.13 -17.57
C ASP A 371 17.60 6.79 -18.26
N SER A 372 17.89 6.68 -19.57
CA SER A 372 17.53 5.47 -20.34
C SER A 372 18.24 4.20 -19.88
N GLU A 373 19.50 4.29 -19.44
CA GLU A 373 20.25 3.14 -18.93
C GLU A 373 19.70 2.68 -17.58
N GLN A 374 19.36 3.63 -16.70
CA GLN A 374 18.71 3.35 -15.43
C GLN A 374 17.31 2.74 -15.61
N GLN A 375 16.53 3.20 -16.61
CA GLN A 375 15.21 2.64 -16.92
C GLN A 375 15.30 1.19 -17.41
N GLU A 376 16.29 0.87 -18.25
CA GLU A 376 16.55 -0.51 -18.69
C GLU A 376 16.90 -1.39 -17.47
N LEU A 377 17.80 -0.93 -16.62
CA LEU A 377 18.23 -1.64 -15.43
C LEU A 377 17.06 -1.81 -14.42
N TYR A 378 16.25 -0.76 -14.21
CA TYR A 378 15.03 -0.82 -13.41
C TYR A 378 14.08 -1.91 -13.92
N SER A 379 13.85 -1.96 -15.23
CA SER A 379 12.98 -2.98 -15.85
C SER A 379 13.48 -4.39 -15.60
N VAL A 380 14.79 -4.61 -15.64
CA VAL A 380 15.43 -5.90 -15.32
C VAL A 380 15.23 -6.23 -13.85
N TYR A 381 15.52 -5.29 -12.93
CA TYR A 381 15.36 -5.51 -11.49
C TYR A 381 13.91 -5.79 -11.10
N LEU A 382 12.97 -5.07 -11.71
CA LEU A 382 11.54 -5.27 -11.47
C LEU A 382 11.10 -6.67 -11.89
N SER A 383 11.47 -7.09 -13.12
CA SER A 383 11.08 -8.40 -13.68
C SER A 383 11.69 -9.58 -12.92
N THR A 384 12.90 -9.42 -12.40
CA THR A 384 13.61 -10.44 -11.63
C THR A 384 13.38 -10.35 -10.12
N ARG A 385 12.66 -9.30 -9.65
CA ARG A 385 12.54 -8.97 -8.22
C ARG A 385 13.92 -8.96 -7.53
N GLY A 386 14.92 -8.45 -8.23
CA GLY A 386 16.31 -8.35 -7.79
C GLY A 386 17.01 -9.68 -7.54
N ASN A 387 16.49 -10.82 -8.04
CA ASN A 387 17.04 -12.17 -7.83
C ASN A 387 17.38 -12.47 -6.35
N ARG A 388 16.49 -12.10 -5.44
CA ARG A 388 16.68 -12.30 -3.99
C ARG A 388 15.91 -13.51 -3.44
N GLN A 389 15.07 -14.18 -4.24
CA GLN A 389 14.20 -15.28 -3.83
C GLN A 389 15.02 -16.58 -3.67
N PHE A 390 15.82 -16.67 -2.62
CA PHE A 390 16.63 -17.86 -2.31
C PHE A 390 15.99 -18.79 -1.27
N LEU A 391 14.98 -18.31 -0.56
CA LEU A 391 14.14 -19.14 0.30
C LEU A 391 13.08 -19.85 -0.55
N GLY A 392 12.63 -21.01 -0.09
CA GLY A 392 11.51 -21.72 -0.70
C GLY A 392 10.19 -20.98 -0.54
N SER A 393 9.17 -21.48 -1.20
CA SER A 393 7.80 -21.02 -0.96
C SER A 393 7.25 -21.57 0.35
N PRO A 394 6.55 -20.76 1.16
CA PRO A 394 5.84 -21.27 2.34
C PRO A 394 4.59 -22.09 1.98
N PHE A 395 4.19 -22.11 0.71
CA PHE A 395 3.02 -22.85 0.21
C PHE A 395 3.31 -23.51 -1.14
N ASN A 396 2.62 -24.61 -1.45
CA ASN A 396 2.62 -25.23 -2.78
C ASN A 396 1.80 -24.42 -3.82
N ALA A 397 1.75 -23.09 -3.66
CA ALA A 397 0.92 -22.22 -4.48
C ALA A 397 1.58 -20.84 -4.65
N ASN A 398 1.15 -20.11 -5.67
CA ASN A 398 1.46 -18.69 -5.78
C ASN A 398 0.66 -17.93 -4.72
N TRP A 399 1.37 -17.30 -3.79
CA TRP A 399 0.81 -16.59 -2.65
C TRP A 399 0.91 -15.06 -2.77
N TYR A 400 1.58 -14.51 -3.79
CA TYR A 400 1.80 -13.06 -3.89
C TYR A 400 0.52 -12.24 -3.82
N GLY A 401 -0.53 -12.67 -4.54
CA GLY A 401 -1.84 -12.02 -4.50
C GLY A 401 -2.61 -12.19 -3.18
N ASN A 402 -2.07 -12.94 -2.23
CA ASN A 402 -2.72 -13.25 -0.96
C ASN A 402 -2.06 -12.55 0.25
N VAL A 403 -1.13 -11.64 0.01
CA VAL A 403 -0.52 -10.84 1.09
C VAL A 403 -1.58 -9.92 1.67
N SER A 404 -1.92 -10.14 2.94
CA SER A 404 -2.90 -9.34 3.67
C SER A 404 -2.26 -8.25 4.53
N SER A 405 -0.96 -8.36 4.83
CA SER A 405 -0.18 -7.29 5.47
C SER A 405 1.30 -7.46 5.20
N TYR A 406 1.91 -6.40 4.68
CA TYR A 406 3.35 -6.35 4.41
C TYR A 406 4.16 -6.12 5.68
N TYR A 407 5.46 -6.42 5.59
CA TYR A 407 6.48 -6.01 6.56
C TYR A 407 6.58 -4.48 6.57
N GLY A 408 6.75 -3.88 7.76
CA GLY A 408 6.99 -2.45 7.89
C GLY A 408 6.10 -1.77 8.94
N TYR A 409 6.15 -0.45 8.97
CA TYR A 409 5.29 0.33 9.85
C TYR A 409 3.84 0.31 9.37
N ARG A 410 2.92 0.14 10.31
CA ARG A 410 1.48 0.19 10.06
C ARG A 410 0.73 0.68 11.30
N ILE A 411 -0.51 1.10 11.10
CA ILE A 411 -1.44 1.28 12.22
C ILE A 411 -1.96 -0.11 12.61
N HIS A 412 -1.72 -0.49 13.85
CA HIS A 412 -2.12 -1.81 14.34
C HIS A 412 -3.64 -1.96 14.36
N PRO A 413 -4.23 -3.00 13.73
CA PRO A 413 -5.66 -3.09 13.51
C PRO A 413 -6.50 -3.18 14.80
N ILE A 414 -5.89 -3.67 15.90
CA ILE A 414 -6.60 -3.84 17.19
C ILE A 414 -6.36 -2.64 18.11
N SER A 415 -5.11 -2.14 18.21
CA SER A 415 -4.75 -1.08 19.16
C SER A 415 -4.84 0.33 18.57
N GLY A 416 -4.89 0.50 17.26
CA GLY A 416 -4.85 1.80 16.57
C GLY A 416 -3.51 2.54 16.66
N ASN A 417 -2.48 1.92 17.23
CA ASN A 417 -1.17 2.54 17.41
C ASN A 417 -0.24 2.27 16.22
N LEU A 418 0.62 3.23 15.95
CA LEU A 418 1.73 3.06 15.02
C LEU A 418 2.72 2.02 15.57
N GLN A 419 3.01 0.97 14.83
CA GLN A 419 3.99 -0.05 15.19
C GLN A 419 4.57 -0.76 13.97
N ILE A 420 5.70 -1.44 14.17
CA ILE A 420 6.34 -2.25 13.14
C ILE A 420 5.68 -3.63 13.11
N HIS A 421 5.24 -4.06 11.93
CA HIS A 421 4.93 -5.44 11.58
C HIS A 421 6.22 -6.12 11.10
N ARG A 422 6.75 -7.06 11.90
CA ARG A 422 8.06 -7.69 11.66
C ARG A 422 8.01 -8.92 10.77
N GLY A 423 6.89 -9.19 10.15
CA GLY A 423 6.66 -10.33 9.28
C GLY A 423 5.85 -9.96 8.04
N LEU A 424 5.50 -10.97 7.30
CA LEU A 424 4.59 -10.93 6.17
C LEU A 424 3.37 -11.77 6.52
N ASP A 425 2.18 -11.20 6.42
CA ASP A 425 0.93 -11.93 6.63
C ASP A 425 0.37 -12.38 5.28
N ILE A 426 0.23 -13.69 5.11
CA ILE A 426 -0.28 -14.30 3.88
C ILE A 426 -1.61 -14.99 4.20
N ALA A 427 -2.71 -14.43 3.69
CA ALA A 427 -4.04 -15.02 3.88
C ALA A 427 -4.13 -16.36 3.15
N ALA A 428 -4.59 -17.38 3.87
CA ALA A 428 -4.78 -18.72 3.33
C ALA A 428 -5.89 -19.45 4.10
N PRO A 429 -6.61 -20.40 3.48
CA PRO A 429 -7.64 -21.17 4.15
C PRO A 429 -7.08 -21.87 5.39
N GLN A 430 -7.89 -21.92 6.46
CA GLN A 430 -7.50 -22.68 7.64
C GLN A 430 -7.24 -24.15 7.31
N GLY A 431 -6.11 -24.67 7.77
CA GLY A 431 -5.69 -26.04 7.48
C GLY A 431 -4.82 -26.20 6.24
N THR A 432 -4.55 -25.12 5.48
CA THR A 432 -3.56 -25.15 4.40
C THR A 432 -2.19 -25.52 4.96
N GLU A 433 -1.47 -26.40 4.25
CA GLU A 433 -0.14 -26.84 4.63
C GLU A 433 0.87 -25.69 4.53
N ILE A 434 1.66 -25.50 5.59
CA ILE A 434 2.76 -24.55 5.65
C ILE A 434 4.05 -25.34 5.48
N LEU A 435 4.88 -24.92 4.54
CA LEU A 435 6.14 -25.55 4.18
C LEU A 435 7.33 -24.84 4.80
N ALA A 436 8.35 -25.59 5.16
CA ALA A 436 9.66 -25.05 5.54
C ALA A 436 10.28 -24.32 4.33
N VAL A 437 10.67 -23.06 4.49
CA VAL A 437 11.26 -22.28 3.39
C VAL A 437 12.76 -22.46 3.24
N HIS A 438 13.40 -23.17 4.14
CA HIS A 438 14.80 -23.59 4.06
C HIS A 438 15.05 -24.87 4.90
N ASP A 439 16.18 -25.52 4.68
CA ASP A 439 16.68 -26.60 5.52
C ASP A 439 17.05 -26.04 6.90
N GLY A 440 16.82 -26.80 7.97
CA GLY A 440 17.26 -26.38 9.31
C GLY A 440 16.72 -27.23 10.45
N THR A 441 16.99 -26.77 11.67
CA THR A 441 16.52 -27.39 12.91
C THR A 441 15.40 -26.53 13.52
N VAL A 442 14.33 -27.17 13.95
CA VAL A 442 13.25 -26.54 14.70
C VAL A 442 13.76 -26.17 16.09
N THR A 443 14.06 -24.89 16.33
CA THR A 443 14.55 -24.43 17.64
C THR A 443 13.42 -24.12 18.60
N THR A 444 12.20 -23.85 18.08
CA THR A 444 10.99 -23.65 18.89
C THR A 444 9.79 -24.26 18.18
N ALA A 445 8.96 -24.98 18.91
CA ALA A 445 7.62 -25.41 18.51
C ALA A 445 6.73 -25.29 19.76
N ALA A 446 5.97 -24.18 19.86
CA ALA A 446 5.32 -23.78 21.11
C ALA A 446 4.03 -22.97 20.85
N PHE A 447 3.37 -22.59 21.94
CA PHE A 447 2.25 -21.64 21.94
C PHE A 447 2.64 -20.38 22.72
N ASP A 448 2.29 -19.22 22.15
CA ASP A 448 2.40 -17.90 22.77
C ASP A 448 1.08 -17.13 22.58
N SER A 449 0.75 -16.24 23.51
CA SER A 449 -0.52 -15.50 23.46
C SER A 449 -0.63 -14.54 22.27
N SER A 450 0.50 -14.04 21.74
CA SER A 450 0.57 -13.17 20.58
C SER A 450 0.65 -13.98 19.28
N TYR A 451 1.66 -14.85 19.16
CA TYR A 451 1.91 -15.64 17.95
C TYR A 451 0.99 -16.86 17.79
N GLY A 452 0.23 -17.25 18.85
CA GLY A 452 -0.52 -18.50 18.84
C GLY A 452 0.42 -19.72 18.81
N ASN A 453 0.05 -20.75 18.09
CA ASN A 453 0.96 -21.85 17.79
C ASN A 453 1.99 -21.39 16.77
N TYR A 454 3.27 -21.53 17.09
CA TYR A 454 4.33 -21.05 16.22
C TYR A 454 5.56 -21.96 16.21
N ILE A 455 6.33 -21.86 15.14
CA ILE A 455 7.60 -22.56 14.91
C ILE A 455 8.68 -21.51 14.67
N VAL A 456 9.88 -21.76 15.20
CA VAL A 456 11.11 -21.11 14.76
C VAL A 456 12.02 -22.17 14.15
N LEU A 457 12.41 -21.96 12.90
CA LEU A 457 13.34 -22.79 12.15
C LEU A 457 14.65 -22.01 11.97
N GLU A 458 15.77 -22.63 12.29
CA GLU A 458 17.11 -22.04 12.21
C GLU A 458 18.06 -22.96 11.44
N ASN A 459 18.91 -22.40 10.59
CA ASN A 459 19.95 -23.13 9.90
C ASN A 459 21.36 -22.71 10.32
N ASP A 460 22.37 -23.45 9.84
CA ASP A 460 23.79 -23.19 10.15
C ASP A 460 24.33 -21.89 9.56
N ASP A 461 23.66 -21.33 8.53
CA ASP A 461 24.03 -20.08 7.86
C ASP A 461 23.44 -18.82 8.59
N ALA A 462 22.97 -18.98 9.83
CA ALA A 462 22.36 -17.94 10.68
C ALA A 462 21.04 -17.35 10.13
N TYR A 463 20.31 -18.10 9.29
CA TYR A 463 18.95 -17.78 8.93
C TYR A 463 17.96 -18.32 9.95
N LYS A 464 17.00 -17.47 10.32
CA LYS A 464 15.86 -17.87 11.16
C LYS A 464 14.56 -17.47 10.47
N THR A 465 13.61 -18.40 10.44
CA THR A 465 12.25 -18.10 10.03
C THR A 465 11.28 -18.47 11.14
N LYS A 466 10.27 -17.63 11.33
CA LYS A 466 9.19 -17.88 12.30
C LYS A 466 7.88 -18.02 11.54
N TYR A 467 7.11 -19.03 11.87
CA TYR A 467 5.79 -19.34 11.30
C TYR A 467 4.76 -19.30 12.42
N ALA A 468 3.82 -18.38 12.38
CA ALA A 468 2.89 -18.14 13.47
C ALA A 468 1.42 -18.28 13.07
N HIS A 469 0.54 -18.16 14.04
CA HIS A 469 -0.92 -18.29 13.99
C HIS A 469 -1.41 -19.67 13.54
N CYS A 470 -0.54 -20.70 13.61
CA CYS A 470 -0.84 -22.05 13.14
C CYS A 470 -2.03 -22.69 13.89
N SER A 471 -2.86 -23.46 13.17
CA SER A 471 -3.90 -24.28 13.77
C SER A 471 -3.31 -25.52 14.45
N SER A 472 -2.26 -26.11 13.85
CA SER A 472 -1.51 -27.22 14.42
C SER A 472 -0.07 -27.22 13.92
N LEU A 473 0.84 -27.69 14.78
CA LEU A 473 2.25 -27.91 14.44
C LEU A 473 2.42 -29.38 14.02
N LYS A 474 3.22 -29.65 13.00
CA LYS A 474 3.51 -30.99 12.48
C LYS A 474 4.91 -31.47 12.86
N VAL A 475 5.71 -30.60 13.46
CA VAL A 475 7.09 -30.84 13.87
C VAL A 475 7.26 -30.51 15.36
N SER A 476 8.34 -30.99 15.95
CA SER A 476 8.69 -30.78 17.35
C SER A 476 10.06 -30.10 17.46
N GLN A 477 10.29 -29.42 18.57
CA GLN A 477 11.60 -28.84 18.89
C GLN A 477 12.71 -29.89 18.80
N GLY A 478 13.83 -29.53 18.16
CA GLY A 478 15.00 -30.38 17.91
C GLY A 478 14.88 -31.22 16.64
N GLN A 479 13.76 -31.19 15.93
CA GLN A 479 13.58 -31.89 14.66
C GLN A 479 14.32 -31.16 13.53
N GLU A 480 15.06 -31.91 12.71
CA GLU A 480 15.60 -31.44 11.44
C GLU A 480 14.52 -31.52 10.37
N VAL A 481 14.42 -30.49 9.53
CA VAL A 481 13.50 -30.44 8.40
C VAL A 481 14.24 -29.97 7.15
N LYS A 482 13.70 -30.33 5.99
CA LYS A 482 14.16 -29.89 4.69
C LYS A 482 13.22 -28.86 4.10
N GLN A 483 13.76 -28.01 3.24
CA GLN A 483 12.94 -27.09 2.44
C GLN A 483 11.85 -27.86 1.71
N GLY A 484 10.59 -27.39 1.86
CA GLY A 484 9.41 -28.02 1.28
C GLY A 484 8.74 -29.06 2.19
N ASP A 485 9.32 -29.43 3.35
CA ASP A 485 8.63 -30.28 4.32
C ASP A 485 7.42 -29.55 4.93
N VAL A 486 6.31 -30.27 5.13
CA VAL A 486 5.12 -29.73 5.82
C VAL A 486 5.41 -29.63 7.32
N ILE A 487 5.47 -28.40 7.85
CA ILE A 487 5.83 -28.13 9.23
C ILE A 487 4.63 -27.72 10.11
N ALA A 488 3.60 -27.12 9.51
CA ALA A 488 2.41 -26.68 10.24
C ALA A 488 1.19 -26.59 9.32
N LEU A 489 0.06 -26.24 9.89
CA LEU A 489 -1.17 -25.89 9.15
C LEU A 489 -1.61 -24.46 9.49
N VAL A 490 -2.05 -23.70 8.48
CA VAL A 490 -2.62 -22.37 8.65
C VAL A 490 -3.76 -22.36 9.67
N GLY A 491 -3.79 -21.34 10.50
CA GLY A 491 -4.83 -21.14 11.49
C GLY A 491 -5.07 -19.64 11.77
N SER A 492 -5.67 -19.38 12.93
CA SER A 492 -5.92 -18.03 13.45
C SER A 492 -5.77 -18.04 14.98
N THR A 493 -4.74 -18.74 15.49
CA THR A 493 -4.48 -18.81 16.92
C THR A 493 -3.65 -17.62 17.40
N GLY A 494 -3.76 -17.27 18.70
CA GLY A 494 -3.10 -16.09 19.25
C GLY A 494 -3.81 -14.79 18.86
N ASN A 495 -3.03 -13.73 18.65
CA ASN A 495 -3.56 -12.40 18.31
C ASN A 495 -3.73 -12.26 16.79
N SER A 496 -4.78 -12.84 16.25
CA SER A 496 -5.08 -12.94 14.82
C SER A 496 -6.54 -12.59 14.55
N THR A 497 -6.79 -11.86 13.46
CA THR A 497 -8.13 -11.43 13.03
C THR A 497 -8.79 -12.41 12.04
N GLY A 498 -8.05 -13.37 11.50
CA GLY A 498 -8.56 -14.37 10.55
C GLY A 498 -7.47 -15.35 10.09
N PRO A 499 -7.81 -16.42 9.37
CA PRO A 499 -6.83 -17.43 8.96
C PRO A 499 -5.76 -16.86 8.03
N HIS A 500 -4.50 -16.90 8.47
CA HIS A 500 -3.33 -16.49 7.70
C HIS A 500 -2.05 -17.14 8.25
N LEU A 501 -0.99 -17.14 7.48
CA LEU A 501 0.37 -17.38 7.93
C LEU A 501 1.04 -16.03 8.20
N HIS A 502 1.50 -15.81 9.43
CA HIS A 502 2.48 -14.78 9.72
C HIS A 502 3.88 -15.38 9.62
N ILE A 503 4.71 -14.89 8.71
CA ILE A 503 6.08 -15.37 8.53
C ILE A 503 7.09 -14.25 8.74
N GLU A 504 8.06 -14.47 9.66
CA GLU A 504 9.20 -13.58 9.89
C GLU A 504 10.46 -14.20 9.30
N PHE A 505 11.36 -13.36 8.80
CA PHE A 505 12.68 -13.74 8.34
C PHE A 505 13.77 -12.92 9.02
N LEU A 506 14.76 -13.59 9.59
CA LEU A 506 15.90 -12.97 10.22
C LEU A 506 17.19 -13.53 9.64
N TYR A 507 18.16 -12.67 9.47
CA TYR A 507 19.54 -13.02 9.15
C TYR A 507 20.47 -12.41 10.20
N GLN A 508 21.23 -13.25 10.91
CA GLN A 508 22.10 -12.83 12.03
C GLN A 508 21.35 -12.02 13.10
N ASP A 509 20.13 -12.46 13.44
CA ASP A 509 19.20 -11.81 14.38
C ASP A 509 18.65 -10.44 13.94
N GLU A 510 18.97 -9.97 12.72
CA GLU A 510 18.37 -8.77 12.12
C GLU A 510 17.15 -9.15 11.27
N TYR A 511 16.04 -8.46 11.47
CA TYR A 511 14.82 -8.67 10.70
C TYR A 511 14.97 -8.14 9.28
N LEU A 512 14.61 -8.99 8.31
CA LEU A 512 14.56 -8.64 6.90
C LEU A 512 13.11 -8.75 6.39
N ASN A 513 12.75 -7.96 5.37
CA ASN A 513 11.42 -8.06 4.76
C ASN A 513 11.27 -9.40 4.02
N PRO A 514 10.42 -10.35 4.50
CA PRO A 514 10.30 -11.68 3.90
C PRO A 514 9.87 -11.64 2.44
N TYR A 515 9.13 -10.59 2.02
CA TYR A 515 8.59 -10.43 0.68
C TYR A 515 9.67 -10.44 -0.42
N PHE A 516 10.89 -10.04 -0.09
CA PHE A 516 12.00 -10.04 -1.05
C PHE A 516 12.65 -11.41 -1.25
N TYR A 517 12.57 -12.30 -0.25
CA TYR A 517 13.39 -13.51 -0.19
C TYR A 517 12.62 -14.81 -0.41
N LEU A 518 11.32 -14.79 -0.21
CA LEU A 518 10.47 -15.97 -0.35
C LEU A 518 10.21 -16.28 -1.84
N GLY A 519 10.37 -17.55 -2.21
CA GLY A 519 9.92 -18.08 -3.48
C GLY A 519 8.41 -18.28 -3.54
N VAL A 520 7.90 -18.64 -4.71
CA VAL A 520 6.49 -18.97 -4.94
C VAL A 520 6.34 -20.40 -5.42
N GLY A 521 5.26 -21.04 -5.00
CA GLY A 521 4.83 -22.34 -5.55
C GLY A 521 4.01 -22.18 -6.82
N SER A 522 3.70 -23.30 -7.45
CA SER A 522 2.82 -23.37 -8.62
C SER A 522 1.39 -23.73 -8.17
N GLY A 523 0.40 -23.01 -8.60
CA GLY A 523 -1.00 -23.23 -8.26
C GLY A 523 -1.63 -22.08 -7.48
N SER A 524 -2.84 -22.25 -6.97
CA SER A 524 -3.58 -21.26 -6.19
C SER A 524 -3.75 -21.75 -4.76
N LEU A 525 -3.60 -20.86 -3.75
CA LEU A 525 -3.86 -21.15 -2.33
C LEU A 525 -5.31 -21.57 -2.06
N TYR A 526 -6.23 -21.07 -2.84
CA TYR A 526 -7.66 -21.36 -2.71
C TYR A 526 -8.11 -22.47 -3.66
N GLY A 527 -7.16 -23.15 -4.31
CA GLY A 527 -7.40 -24.20 -5.30
C GLY A 527 -7.88 -23.64 -6.64
N ASN A 528 -7.93 -24.48 -7.67
CA ASN A 528 -8.73 -24.19 -8.85
C ASN A 528 -10.20 -24.43 -8.49
N GLY A 529 -10.76 -23.49 -7.72
CA GLY A 529 -12.13 -23.55 -7.22
C GLY A 529 -12.35 -24.67 -6.18
N PHE A 530 -12.73 -24.34 -4.97
CA PHE A 530 -13.60 -25.21 -4.20
C PHE A 530 -14.78 -25.49 -5.13
N GLY A 531 -14.87 -26.74 -5.59
CA GLY A 531 -15.72 -27.14 -6.66
C GLY A 531 -17.15 -26.62 -6.57
N TYR A 532 -17.41 -25.53 -7.21
CA TYR A 532 -18.68 -25.30 -7.82
C TYR A 532 -18.58 -25.89 -9.24
N THR A 533 -18.98 -27.14 -9.37
CA THR A 533 -19.24 -27.79 -10.66
C THR A 533 -20.65 -27.46 -11.16
N GLY A 534 -21.15 -26.27 -10.85
CA GLY A 534 -22.33 -25.69 -11.47
C GLY A 534 -21.88 -24.79 -12.62
N ASP A 535 -22.54 -24.87 -13.75
CA ASP A 535 -22.40 -23.92 -14.84
C ASP A 535 -22.33 -22.50 -14.27
N VAL A 536 -21.23 -21.78 -14.52
CA VAL A 536 -21.02 -20.40 -14.10
C VAL A 536 -21.83 -19.45 -15.00
N ASP A 537 -23.01 -19.83 -15.38
CA ASP A 537 -23.96 -18.91 -15.97
C ASP A 537 -24.55 -18.07 -14.84
N ALA A 538 -24.21 -16.79 -14.84
CA ALA A 538 -24.70 -15.66 -14.01
C ALA A 538 -25.43 -16.09 -12.71
N LEU A 539 -25.11 -15.41 -11.60
CA LEU A 539 -25.90 -15.53 -10.38
C LEU A 539 -27.37 -15.46 -10.77
N ASP A 540 -28.15 -16.45 -10.39
CA ASP A 540 -29.59 -16.36 -10.52
C ASP A 540 -30.11 -15.15 -9.72
N ASP A 541 -31.27 -14.64 -10.02
CA ASP A 541 -31.83 -13.44 -9.40
C ASP A 541 -31.84 -13.54 -7.86
N ALA A 542 -31.99 -14.74 -7.29
CA ALA A 542 -32.01 -14.94 -5.84
C ALA A 542 -30.62 -14.83 -5.21
N ARG A 543 -29.59 -15.35 -5.86
CA ARG A 543 -28.19 -15.27 -5.38
C ARG A 543 -27.64 -13.84 -5.53
N TYR A 544 -27.96 -13.19 -6.66
CA TYR A 544 -27.63 -11.77 -6.83
C TYR A 544 -28.34 -10.91 -5.78
N ALA A 545 -29.62 -11.12 -5.53
CA ALA A 545 -30.36 -10.40 -4.49
C ALA A 545 -29.74 -10.59 -3.11
N ALA A 546 -29.32 -11.82 -2.74
CA ALA A 546 -28.63 -12.10 -1.49
C ALA A 546 -27.28 -11.38 -1.40
N LEU A 547 -26.51 -11.34 -2.51
CA LEU A 547 -25.23 -10.65 -2.59
C LEU A 547 -25.39 -9.16 -2.36
N ILE A 548 -26.32 -8.52 -3.06
CA ILE A 548 -26.55 -7.08 -2.96
C ILE A 548 -27.17 -6.71 -1.61
N GLN A 549 -28.10 -7.49 -1.10
CA GLN A 549 -28.66 -7.27 0.23
C GLN A 549 -27.58 -7.32 1.32
N GLU A 550 -26.60 -8.19 1.18
CA GLU A 550 -25.45 -8.20 2.09
C GLU A 550 -24.58 -6.95 1.91
N ALA A 551 -24.24 -6.59 0.67
CA ALA A 551 -23.41 -5.43 0.36
C ALA A 551 -24.01 -4.11 0.87
N GLU A 552 -25.31 -3.91 0.68
CA GLU A 552 -26.03 -2.68 1.05
C GLU A 552 -26.07 -2.40 2.55
N LYS A 553 -25.87 -3.41 3.41
CA LYS A 553 -25.77 -3.22 4.86
C LYS A 553 -24.61 -2.30 5.27
N TYR A 554 -23.63 -2.16 4.43
CA TYR A 554 -22.38 -1.46 4.71
C TYR A 554 -22.25 -0.14 3.95
N LEU A 555 -23.27 0.28 3.18
CA LEU A 555 -23.28 1.58 2.52
C LEU A 555 -23.01 2.72 3.50
N GLY A 556 -22.16 3.65 3.11
CA GLY A 556 -21.76 4.78 3.93
C GLY A 556 -20.67 4.48 4.97
N MET A 557 -20.21 3.23 5.10
CA MET A 557 -19.07 2.92 5.95
C MET A 557 -17.77 3.46 5.31
N PRO A 558 -16.87 4.07 6.10
CA PRO A 558 -15.60 4.59 5.58
C PRO A 558 -14.68 3.47 5.10
N TYR A 559 -13.85 3.79 4.13
CA TYR A 559 -12.77 2.93 3.70
C TYR A 559 -11.72 2.77 4.80
N VAL A 560 -11.30 1.53 5.06
CA VAL A 560 -10.23 1.24 6.03
C VAL A 560 -9.25 0.26 5.40
N TRP A 561 -8.04 0.70 5.12
CA TRP A 561 -6.98 -0.15 4.55
C TRP A 561 -6.75 -1.41 5.39
N GLY A 562 -6.76 -2.58 4.71
CA GLY A 562 -6.66 -3.88 5.37
C GLY A 562 -7.90 -4.30 6.15
N GLY A 563 -8.93 -3.47 6.21
CA GLY A 563 -10.21 -3.76 6.83
C GLY A 563 -10.95 -4.88 6.08
N SER A 564 -11.62 -5.77 6.83
CA SER A 564 -12.24 -6.97 6.25
C SER A 564 -13.52 -7.42 6.97
N SER A 565 -14.05 -6.58 7.85
CA SER A 565 -15.26 -6.88 8.62
C SER A 565 -15.98 -5.61 9.06
N PRO A 566 -17.26 -5.68 9.45
CA PRO A 566 -17.98 -4.51 9.96
C PRO A 566 -17.33 -3.85 11.18
N SER A 567 -16.56 -4.60 11.97
CA SER A 567 -15.88 -4.08 13.16
C SER A 567 -14.52 -3.44 12.86
N THR A 568 -13.87 -3.82 11.76
CA THR A 568 -12.56 -3.29 11.34
C THR A 568 -12.67 -2.23 10.25
N GLY A 569 -13.86 -2.02 9.68
CA GLY A 569 -14.05 -1.34 8.40
C GLY A 569 -13.69 -2.27 7.24
N PHE A 570 -13.71 -1.73 6.02
CA PHE A 570 -13.42 -2.49 4.80
C PHE A 570 -12.45 -1.76 3.89
N ASP A 571 -11.48 -2.49 3.32
CA ASP A 571 -10.86 -2.12 2.06
C ASP A 571 -11.66 -2.72 0.89
N CYS A 572 -11.26 -2.41 -0.36
CA CYS A 572 -11.99 -2.86 -1.55
C CYS A 572 -12.11 -4.39 -1.63
N SER A 573 -11.02 -5.09 -1.40
CA SER A 573 -10.96 -6.55 -1.45
C SER A 573 -11.57 -7.21 -0.22
N GLY A 574 -11.41 -6.60 0.95
CA GLY A 574 -12.05 -7.03 2.19
C GLY A 574 -13.57 -6.95 2.12
N PHE A 575 -14.10 -5.88 1.53
CA PHE A 575 -15.52 -5.71 1.29
C PHE A 575 -16.07 -6.81 0.36
N VAL A 576 -15.46 -6.98 -0.81
CA VAL A 576 -15.91 -8.00 -1.77
C VAL A 576 -15.80 -9.40 -1.17
N SER A 577 -14.67 -9.74 -0.54
CA SER A 577 -14.47 -11.04 0.10
C SER A 577 -15.51 -11.31 1.19
N TYR A 578 -15.78 -10.30 2.02
CA TYR A 578 -16.75 -10.39 3.12
C TYR A 578 -18.17 -10.60 2.58
N VAL A 579 -18.58 -9.77 1.63
CA VAL A 579 -19.93 -9.79 1.07
C VAL A 579 -20.23 -11.12 0.38
N PHE A 580 -19.31 -11.62 -0.47
CA PHE A 580 -19.48 -12.93 -1.11
C PHE A 580 -19.59 -14.08 -0.11
N THR A 581 -18.77 -14.03 0.96
CA THR A 581 -18.77 -15.07 2.00
C THR A 581 -20.04 -15.04 2.85
N HIS A 582 -20.49 -13.86 3.29
CA HIS A 582 -21.62 -13.73 4.23
C HIS A 582 -22.99 -13.74 3.55
N SER A 583 -23.05 -13.42 2.26
CA SER A 583 -24.25 -13.67 1.46
C SER A 583 -24.51 -15.17 1.19
N GLY A 584 -23.50 -16.01 1.44
CA GLY A 584 -23.57 -17.46 1.10
C GLY A 584 -23.43 -17.75 -0.40
N VAL A 585 -23.16 -16.73 -1.23
CA VAL A 585 -23.00 -16.89 -2.69
C VAL A 585 -21.71 -17.65 -3.00
N TYR A 586 -20.61 -17.26 -2.34
CA TYR A 586 -19.32 -17.92 -2.51
C TYR A 586 -18.44 -17.68 -1.27
N ASN A 587 -17.89 -18.75 -0.70
CA ASN A 587 -16.96 -18.63 0.44
C ASN A 587 -15.56 -18.23 -0.07
N MET A 588 -15.34 -16.92 -0.22
CA MET A 588 -14.13 -16.38 -0.82
C MET A 588 -12.94 -16.31 0.17
N GLY A 589 -13.20 -16.24 1.47
CA GLY A 589 -12.19 -15.92 2.47
C GLY A 589 -11.64 -14.49 2.30
N ARG A 590 -10.59 -14.14 3.04
CA ARG A 590 -9.94 -12.82 2.90
C ARG A 590 -8.87 -12.90 1.81
N LEU A 591 -9.07 -12.19 0.71
CA LEU A 591 -8.16 -12.08 -0.42
C LEU A 591 -7.79 -10.61 -0.68
N THR A 592 -6.67 -10.36 -1.35
CA THR A 592 -6.38 -9.06 -1.97
C THR A 592 -7.16 -8.92 -3.27
N ALA A 593 -7.20 -7.71 -3.85
CA ALA A 593 -7.82 -7.49 -5.16
C ALA A 593 -7.20 -8.39 -6.24
N GLN A 594 -5.88 -8.57 -6.25
CA GLN A 594 -5.20 -9.50 -7.14
C GLN A 594 -5.57 -10.95 -6.84
N GLY A 595 -5.64 -11.34 -5.57
CA GLY A 595 -6.04 -12.70 -5.19
C GLY A 595 -7.47 -13.05 -5.63
N ILE A 596 -8.39 -12.07 -5.59
CA ILE A 596 -9.76 -12.26 -6.14
C ILE A 596 -9.68 -12.40 -7.67
N TYR A 597 -8.88 -11.58 -8.35
CA TYR A 597 -8.68 -11.67 -9.80
C TYR A 597 -8.15 -13.04 -10.23
N ASP A 598 -7.17 -13.58 -9.49
CA ASP A 598 -6.52 -14.86 -9.81
C ASP A 598 -7.46 -16.07 -9.72
N ILE A 599 -8.51 -15.98 -8.89
CA ILE A 599 -9.55 -17.02 -8.78
C ILE A 599 -10.76 -16.75 -9.68
N SER A 600 -10.80 -15.62 -10.38
CA SER A 600 -11.90 -15.23 -11.26
C SER A 600 -11.65 -15.68 -12.70
N SER A 601 -12.75 -15.98 -13.43
CA SER A 601 -12.68 -16.22 -14.87
C SER A 601 -13.01 -14.94 -15.64
N PRO A 602 -12.22 -14.55 -16.66
CA PRO A 602 -12.47 -13.34 -17.41
C PRO A 602 -13.78 -13.44 -18.22
N VAL A 603 -14.60 -12.39 -18.15
CA VAL A 603 -15.83 -12.22 -18.92
C VAL A 603 -15.65 -11.00 -19.85
N SER A 604 -16.20 -11.06 -21.06
CA SER A 604 -16.15 -9.89 -21.94
C SER A 604 -17.04 -8.75 -21.38
N PRO A 605 -16.69 -7.47 -21.58
CA PRO A 605 -17.53 -6.37 -21.09
C PRO A 605 -18.97 -6.39 -21.62
N SER A 606 -19.20 -6.98 -22.81
CA SER A 606 -20.54 -7.14 -23.40
C SER A 606 -21.38 -8.21 -22.72
N ASP A 607 -20.75 -9.17 -22.05
CA ASP A 607 -21.38 -10.33 -21.43
C ASP A 607 -21.45 -10.18 -19.90
N ALA A 608 -20.89 -9.09 -19.36
CA ALA A 608 -20.88 -8.80 -17.93
C ALA A 608 -22.31 -8.66 -17.38
N LYS A 609 -22.58 -9.35 -16.28
CA LYS A 609 -23.89 -9.42 -15.62
C LYS A 609 -23.81 -8.90 -14.20
N PRO A 610 -24.92 -8.40 -13.63
CA PRO A 610 -24.97 -8.02 -12.22
C PRO A 610 -24.51 -9.19 -11.32
N GLY A 611 -23.61 -8.90 -10.38
CA GLY A 611 -22.94 -9.88 -9.53
C GLY A 611 -21.54 -10.29 -10.00
N ASP A 612 -21.15 -9.96 -11.22
CA ASP A 612 -19.77 -10.12 -11.68
C ASP A 612 -18.84 -9.18 -10.91
N ILE A 613 -17.58 -9.58 -10.82
CA ILE A 613 -16.56 -8.78 -10.13
C ILE A 613 -15.80 -7.94 -11.15
N ILE A 614 -15.67 -6.65 -10.87
CA ILE A 614 -14.95 -5.71 -11.72
C ILE A 614 -13.62 -5.33 -11.09
N PHE A 615 -12.57 -5.27 -11.89
CA PHE A 615 -11.20 -5.04 -11.45
C PHE A 615 -10.59 -3.82 -12.12
N PHE A 616 -9.78 -3.08 -11.37
CA PHE A 616 -9.05 -1.91 -11.85
C PHE A 616 -7.57 -2.07 -11.58
N LYS A 617 -6.73 -1.49 -12.46
CA LYS A 617 -5.28 -1.40 -12.30
C LYS A 617 -4.87 0.06 -12.18
N GLY A 618 -3.80 0.32 -11.39
CA GLY A 618 -3.22 1.66 -11.30
C GLY A 618 -4.02 2.65 -10.45
N THR A 619 -4.95 2.19 -9.60
CA THR A 619 -5.64 3.06 -8.63
C THR A 619 -4.72 3.44 -7.48
N TYR A 620 -3.73 2.62 -7.17
CA TYR A 620 -2.57 2.89 -6.32
C TYR A 620 -1.36 2.10 -6.83
N ASP A 621 -0.21 2.27 -6.19
CA ASP A 621 1.06 1.70 -6.66
C ASP A 621 1.16 0.20 -6.40
N THR A 622 0.73 -0.56 -7.39
CA THR A 622 0.91 -2.02 -7.46
C THR A 622 1.07 -2.44 -8.92
N LEU A 623 1.84 -3.49 -9.16
CA LEU A 623 2.03 -4.06 -10.50
C LEU A 623 0.77 -4.70 -11.08
N ASP A 624 -0.14 -5.09 -10.21
CA ASP A 624 -1.30 -5.92 -10.51
C ASP A 624 -2.62 -5.19 -10.31
N VAL A 625 -3.69 -5.95 -10.04
CA VAL A 625 -5.01 -5.40 -9.74
C VAL A 625 -4.95 -4.63 -8.42
N SER A 626 -5.31 -3.36 -8.48
CA SER A 626 -5.23 -2.44 -7.36
C SER A 626 -6.57 -2.17 -6.69
N HIS A 627 -7.70 -2.38 -7.39
CA HIS A 627 -9.02 -2.16 -6.83
C HIS A 627 -10.04 -3.14 -7.39
N VAL A 628 -11.11 -3.41 -6.62
CA VAL A 628 -12.14 -4.37 -6.95
C VAL A 628 -13.51 -3.92 -6.45
N GLY A 629 -14.55 -4.21 -7.22
CA GLY A 629 -15.96 -3.95 -6.87
C GLY A 629 -16.88 -5.02 -7.44
N ILE A 630 -18.15 -4.96 -7.06
CA ILE A 630 -19.22 -5.85 -7.55
C ILE A 630 -20.01 -5.08 -8.59
N TYR A 631 -20.04 -5.58 -9.83
CA TYR A 631 -20.84 -4.99 -10.91
C TYR A 631 -22.34 -5.17 -10.62
N VAL A 632 -23.10 -4.08 -10.74
CA VAL A 632 -24.54 -4.08 -10.44
C VAL A 632 -25.42 -3.81 -11.66
N GLY A 633 -24.80 -3.79 -12.86
CA GLY A 633 -25.50 -3.48 -14.11
C GLY A 633 -25.46 -2.00 -14.44
N ASN A 634 -25.87 -1.66 -15.67
CA ASN A 634 -25.99 -0.28 -16.16
C ASN A 634 -24.71 0.58 -16.04
N GLY A 635 -23.54 -0.05 -16.11
CA GLY A 635 -22.25 0.63 -15.96
C GLY A 635 -21.97 1.14 -14.54
N GLN A 636 -22.55 0.51 -13.53
CA GLN A 636 -22.33 0.81 -12.11
C GLN A 636 -21.77 -0.37 -11.36
N MET A 637 -21.06 -0.09 -10.28
CA MET A 637 -20.59 -1.07 -9.29
C MET A 637 -20.87 -0.59 -7.88
N ILE A 638 -20.97 -1.52 -6.92
CA ILE A 638 -20.85 -1.25 -5.50
C ILE A 638 -19.46 -1.67 -5.02
N HIS A 639 -18.76 -0.80 -4.32
CA HIS A 639 -17.39 -1.04 -3.89
C HIS A 639 -17.08 -0.30 -2.59
N ALA A 640 -16.02 -0.72 -1.89
CA ALA A 640 -15.44 0.12 -0.86
C ALA A 640 -14.58 1.19 -1.54
N GLY A 641 -15.25 2.30 -1.88
CA GLY A 641 -14.64 3.60 -2.03
C GLY A 641 -14.57 4.27 -0.66
N ASP A 642 -14.46 5.58 -0.61
CA ASP A 642 -14.61 6.31 0.66
C ASP A 642 -15.77 7.32 0.56
N PRO A 643 -16.94 6.96 1.07
CA PRO A 643 -17.35 5.70 1.74
C PRO A 643 -17.71 4.54 0.76
N ILE A 644 -18.14 3.38 1.32
CA ILE A 644 -18.76 2.30 0.52
C ILE A 644 -19.99 2.88 -0.18
N GLN A 645 -20.03 2.76 -1.51
CA GLN A 645 -21.02 3.44 -2.34
C GLN A 645 -21.24 2.75 -3.70
N TYR A 646 -22.29 3.17 -4.37
CA TYR A 646 -22.47 2.92 -5.79
C TYR A 646 -21.74 3.95 -6.62
N THR A 647 -20.95 3.53 -7.60
CA THR A 647 -20.15 4.41 -8.46
C THR A 647 -20.19 3.92 -9.92
N SER A 648 -20.16 4.86 -10.86
CA SER A 648 -20.02 4.53 -12.29
C SER A 648 -18.63 3.94 -12.56
N ILE A 649 -18.56 2.81 -13.26
CA ILE A 649 -17.30 2.17 -13.66
C ILE A 649 -16.46 3.04 -14.61
N ASN A 650 -17.05 4.06 -15.24
CA ASN A 650 -16.36 4.97 -16.15
C ASN A 650 -15.77 6.21 -15.45
N THR A 651 -16.11 6.44 -14.18
CA THR A 651 -15.70 7.61 -13.41
C THR A 651 -15.12 7.24 -12.05
N ALA A 652 -14.94 5.95 -11.77
CA ALA A 652 -14.48 5.47 -10.48
C ALA A 652 -13.00 5.82 -10.21
N TYR A 653 -12.18 5.96 -11.26
CA TYR A 653 -10.74 6.25 -11.17
C TYR A 653 -10.22 6.97 -12.42
#